data_2b215cac595091c188166e7f2881086f
#
_entry.id   2b215cac595091c188166e7f2881086f
#
_cell.length_a   1.000
_cell.length_b   1.000
_cell.length_c   1.000
_cell.angle_alpha   90.00
_cell.angle_beta   90.00
_cell.angle_gamma   90.00
#
_symmetry.space_group_name_H-M   'P 1'
#
loop_
_entity.id
_entity.type
_entity.pdbx_description
1 polymer ?
#
loop_
_entity_poly.entity_id
_entity_poly.type
_entity_poly.pdbx_seq_one_letter_code
_entity_poly.pdbx_strand_id
1 'polypeptide(L)'
;MRRMIFCVLLVGFVTLLVAPAAYAQRSEGRIFGSTLDPDGIPLPGVTVTLTSPGMMGERVAFTGAEGGFRFPAIPPATYTLTTALQGFRTVIREDIEVPVGVTLTLEITMEVAAVEETITVIGESPLIDIKSSDVGASFNADNLKNVPTATDMWAILAMTPGVRMEAYDVGGSHKSQQLSYESFGVSGQNRIMTEGMDSTEGGGGTGFYFDYYSKDDVRVVGATGDVEMTTGGAYVVQNIKTGSNEYHGTIQQSYENRSMIRENVDSATEARGFTGNPNRLFWESHGDVGGAVVQDRLWFYGSFNAFKIDKIISGVDPSLATDIGKIFVITGKLSWRPTDMDQLQGFGYWQLKEKPNRGLSNTCGPDCILAQNSWSRMWNGTWERTWSDNLFTDVTAGVMGFSWPMVAAVDPKTNPPRIDDSTGVRTGAGYGPFIFNRYKPQTRGSAYYFTDAVGGTHDFKLGYDIMIDSAQFGRTFASGGTRYVDDAGTPIELVINNFPQFADDRNLHTDFFVQDTWTIGSRITVNGGVRFQRQKLYYVDGNSNSPIRNITHPDYGEIGWPTGTIEGQDVHSFDSLAPRIGLNIDILGDGRAALKASVGRYHFNVNDDFGGVNPGGARSQVYEFNDLDGNKLWDCDPLQVDISGGCTTQELGTRLSGQPGTLLGTGTTLDPNIALGYTDEINLSVELQVVEDSALRIGFVRKMVRDSFGGVNYAREGNLTENFTVVDHGVDGVTGTADDGVINLRTIPESAYGLTSSVLTNYPRSDQDYDNVEVAFQKRFRGTRAFVLAGFDYGTRRYMPSNGNSTSPLSASPLGWAYELDVNRDTPIVQDSTTWGFKAAGHFVLPMDIGLGLNAQINSGWNYARLFNASFPGMGRLRVFTEAIENNRSDTVPLVNIRLDRRFNLPHGVFTLMGDFYNVMNSNAVLNFQVRSGSAYDTIIQALDPMTFMLGLRYEY
;
A
#
# COMPACT_ATOMS: atom_id res chain seq x y z
N MET A 1 -27.69 12.45 -24.02
CA MET A 1 -27.17 11.18 -23.55
C MET A 1 -26.82 10.18 -24.67
N ARG A 2 -27.75 9.62 -25.46
CA ARG A 2 -27.43 8.69 -26.55
C ARG A 2 -26.41 9.20 -27.59
N ARG A 3 -26.50 10.46 -28.04
CA ARG A 3 -25.54 11.05 -28.97
C ARG A 3 -24.15 11.29 -28.34
N MET A 4 -24.10 11.59 -27.05
CA MET A 4 -22.85 11.76 -26.32
C MET A 4 -22.10 10.43 -26.11
N ILE A 5 -22.84 9.37 -25.81
CA ILE A 5 -22.28 8.01 -25.71
C ILE A 5 -21.76 7.53 -27.06
N PHE A 6 -22.47 7.81 -28.15
CA PHE A 6 -22.05 7.45 -29.52
C PHE A 6 -20.81 8.26 -29.96
N CYS A 7 -20.73 9.54 -29.62
CA CYS A 7 -19.53 10.35 -29.86
C CYS A 7 -18.34 9.90 -29.02
N VAL A 8 -18.53 9.53 -27.76
CA VAL A 8 -17.46 8.99 -26.90
C VAL A 8 -16.97 7.63 -27.40
N LEU A 9 -17.89 6.76 -27.86
CA LEU A 9 -17.53 5.48 -28.45
C LEU A 9 -16.85 5.66 -29.84
N LEU A 10 -17.29 6.62 -30.62
CA LEU A 10 -16.68 6.92 -31.92
C LEU A 10 -15.31 7.59 -31.79
N VAL A 11 -15.15 8.51 -30.84
CA VAL A 11 -13.86 9.13 -30.49
C VAL A 11 -12.92 8.08 -29.90
N GLY A 12 -13.40 7.20 -29.02
CA GLY A 12 -12.63 6.06 -28.50
C GLY A 12 -12.20 5.09 -29.61
N PHE A 13 -13.05 4.84 -30.60
CA PHE A 13 -12.73 3.96 -31.72
C PHE A 13 -11.77 4.61 -32.74
N VAL A 14 -11.88 5.92 -32.96
CA VAL A 14 -10.98 6.68 -33.85
C VAL A 14 -9.61 6.91 -33.19
N THR A 15 -9.54 7.11 -31.86
CA THR A 15 -8.26 7.18 -31.13
C THR A 15 -7.55 5.82 -31.10
N LEU A 16 -8.25 4.71 -31.10
CA LEU A 16 -7.67 3.36 -31.25
C LEU A 16 -7.06 3.13 -32.65
N LEU A 17 -7.51 3.84 -33.67
CA LEU A 17 -7.02 3.69 -35.07
C LEU A 17 -5.86 4.64 -35.42
N VAL A 18 -5.59 5.66 -34.62
CA VAL A 18 -4.60 6.72 -34.92
C VAL A 18 -3.45 6.76 -33.90
N ALA A 19 -3.52 5.97 -32.81
CA ALA A 19 -2.45 5.90 -31.84
C ALA A 19 -1.22 5.18 -32.43
N PRO A 20 -0.01 5.78 -32.42
CA PRO A 20 1.20 5.00 -32.64
C PRO A 20 1.24 3.87 -31.63
N ALA A 21 1.69 2.69 -32.06
CA ALA A 21 1.72 1.45 -31.25
C ALA A 21 2.28 1.73 -29.84
N ALA A 22 1.44 1.57 -28.86
CA ALA A 22 1.65 1.91 -27.47
C ALA A 22 1.61 0.61 -26.64
N TYR A 23 2.35 0.49 -25.53
CA TYR A 23 2.84 -0.78 -24.97
C TYR A 23 2.71 -0.90 -23.41
N ALA A 24 2.33 -2.06 -22.79
CA ALA A 24 1.90 -2.25 -21.37
C ALA A 24 2.77 -3.12 -20.44
N GLN A 25 2.38 -3.24 -19.17
CA GLN A 25 3.08 -3.86 -18.05
C GLN A 25 2.69 -5.34 -17.86
N ARG A 26 3.62 -6.16 -17.25
CA ARG A 26 3.43 -7.60 -17.08
C ARG A 26 2.54 -7.98 -15.90
N SER A 27 1.50 -8.72 -16.20
CA SER A 27 0.83 -9.65 -15.31
C SER A 27 1.25 -11.11 -15.56
N GLU A 28 2.32 -11.35 -16.31
CA GLU A 28 2.70 -12.63 -16.90
C GLU A 28 4.09 -13.09 -16.45
N GLY A 29 4.31 -14.41 -16.53
CA GLY A 29 5.61 -15.04 -16.39
C GLY A 29 6.26 -15.33 -17.75
N ARG A 30 7.45 -15.93 -17.74
CA ARG A 30 8.21 -16.31 -18.93
C ARG A 30 8.90 -17.65 -18.75
N ILE A 31 9.03 -18.38 -19.86
CA ILE A 31 9.94 -19.53 -19.95
C ILE A 31 10.88 -19.27 -21.10
N PHE A 32 12.18 -19.26 -20.82
CA PHE A 32 13.24 -19.34 -21.80
C PHE A 32 13.98 -20.64 -21.61
N GLY A 33 14.59 -21.15 -22.66
CA GLY A 33 15.35 -22.37 -22.51
C GLY A 33 16.21 -22.68 -23.72
N SER A 34 17.00 -23.74 -23.57
CA SER A 34 17.83 -24.32 -24.62
C SER A 34 17.63 -25.83 -24.68
N THR A 35 17.71 -26.38 -25.87
CA THR A 35 17.76 -27.81 -26.10
C THR A 35 19.13 -28.22 -26.57
N LEU A 36 19.74 -29.21 -25.94
CA LEU A 36 21.08 -29.71 -26.18
C LEU A 36 21.03 -31.21 -26.41
N ASP A 37 22.03 -31.75 -27.11
CA ASP A 37 22.31 -33.17 -27.09
C ASP A 37 23.10 -33.58 -25.84
N PRO A 38 23.38 -34.89 -25.59
CA PRO A 38 24.15 -35.34 -24.47
C PRO A 38 25.61 -34.87 -24.43
N ASP A 39 26.16 -34.41 -25.55
CA ASP A 39 27.50 -33.84 -25.65
C ASP A 39 27.50 -32.31 -25.45
N GLY A 40 26.32 -31.72 -25.17
CA GLY A 40 26.14 -30.27 -24.95
C GLY A 40 26.03 -29.45 -26.24
N ILE A 41 25.80 -30.09 -27.38
CA ILE A 41 25.66 -29.40 -28.68
C ILE A 41 24.22 -28.90 -28.84
N PRO A 42 24.03 -27.61 -29.20
CA PRO A 42 22.69 -27.06 -29.42
C PRO A 42 21.90 -27.78 -30.51
N LEU A 43 20.62 -28.03 -30.25
CA LEU A 43 19.69 -28.68 -31.17
C LEU A 43 18.73 -27.65 -31.79
N PRO A 44 18.94 -27.23 -33.05
CA PRO A 44 17.99 -26.37 -33.76
C PRO A 44 16.79 -27.14 -34.31
N GLY A 45 15.65 -26.46 -34.48
CA GLY A 45 14.43 -27.00 -35.07
C GLY A 45 13.63 -27.96 -34.17
N VAL A 46 13.92 -28.04 -32.88
CA VAL A 46 13.10 -28.78 -31.93
C VAL A 46 11.75 -28.06 -31.75
N THR A 47 10.68 -28.81 -31.88
CA THR A 47 9.34 -28.34 -31.53
C THR A 47 9.17 -28.38 -30.02
N VAL A 48 8.90 -27.22 -29.44
CA VAL A 48 8.66 -27.06 -28.00
C VAL A 48 7.22 -26.65 -27.79
N THR A 49 6.42 -27.53 -27.18
CA THR A 49 5.01 -27.31 -26.89
C THR A 49 4.80 -27.10 -25.39
N LEU A 50 4.14 -26.03 -25.03
CA LEU A 50 3.79 -25.66 -23.67
C LEU A 50 2.29 -25.78 -23.45
N THR A 51 1.86 -26.52 -22.43
CA THR A 51 0.46 -26.71 -22.05
C THR A 51 0.26 -26.47 -20.56
N SER A 52 -0.93 -26.04 -20.17
CA SER A 52 -1.33 -25.89 -18.76
C SER A 52 -2.86 -25.88 -18.66
N PRO A 53 -3.46 -26.45 -17.60
CA PRO A 53 -4.88 -26.28 -17.31
C PRO A 53 -5.29 -24.81 -17.13
N GLY A 54 -4.36 -23.97 -16.61
CA GLY A 54 -4.56 -22.53 -16.42
C GLY A 54 -4.27 -21.67 -17.67
N MET A 55 -3.77 -22.26 -18.75
CA MET A 55 -3.47 -21.55 -19.99
C MET A 55 -4.56 -21.76 -21.05
N MET A 56 -4.79 -20.74 -21.84
CA MET A 56 -5.72 -20.77 -22.96
C MET A 56 -5.10 -21.48 -24.16
N GLY A 57 -5.40 -22.78 -24.35
CA GLY A 57 -4.84 -23.63 -25.40
C GLY A 57 -3.36 -23.98 -25.17
N GLU A 58 -2.67 -24.38 -26.25
CA GLU A 58 -1.23 -24.65 -26.22
C GLU A 58 -0.42 -23.52 -26.84
N ARG A 59 0.85 -23.39 -26.44
CA ARG A 59 1.82 -22.53 -27.11
C ARG A 59 2.91 -23.38 -27.71
N VAL A 60 3.32 -23.08 -28.93
CA VAL A 60 4.39 -23.79 -29.64
C VAL A 60 5.51 -22.80 -30.00
N ALA A 61 6.74 -23.20 -29.73
CA ALA A 61 7.94 -22.49 -30.16
C ALA A 61 8.89 -23.48 -30.87
N PHE A 62 9.79 -22.96 -31.67
CA PHE A 62 10.82 -23.74 -32.34
C PHE A 62 12.19 -23.26 -31.91
N THR A 63 13.13 -24.17 -31.70
CA THR A 63 14.49 -23.78 -31.31
C THR A 63 15.25 -23.19 -32.48
N GLY A 64 15.94 -22.06 -32.21
CA GLY A 64 16.83 -21.38 -33.17
C GLY A 64 18.16 -22.09 -33.37
N ALA A 65 19.09 -21.45 -34.10
CA ALA A 65 20.39 -22.03 -34.47
C ALA A 65 21.25 -22.42 -33.25
N GLU A 66 21.11 -21.68 -32.15
CA GLU A 66 21.79 -21.94 -30.87
C GLU A 66 20.94 -22.82 -29.92
N GLY A 67 19.94 -23.56 -30.42
CA GLY A 67 19.05 -24.41 -29.62
C GLY A 67 18.09 -23.70 -28.66
N GLY A 68 18.04 -22.37 -28.71
CA GLY A 68 17.22 -21.55 -27.80
C GLY A 68 15.75 -21.53 -28.19
N PHE A 69 14.85 -21.53 -27.20
CA PHE A 69 13.41 -21.31 -27.36
C PHE A 69 12.87 -20.32 -26.33
N ARG A 70 11.73 -19.67 -26.62
CA ARG A 70 11.17 -18.62 -25.76
C ARG A 70 9.65 -18.66 -25.74
N PHE A 71 9.08 -18.52 -24.53
CA PHE A 71 7.68 -18.17 -24.27
C PHE A 71 7.66 -16.86 -23.50
N PRO A 72 7.60 -15.70 -24.16
CA PRO A 72 7.89 -14.40 -23.59
C PRO A 72 6.78 -13.83 -22.70
N ALA A 73 5.56 -14.39 -22.83
CA ALA A 73 4.40 -13.93 -22.08
C ALA A 73 3.43 -15.11 -21.90
N ILE A 74 3.40 -15.67 -20.72
CA ILE A 74 2.51 -16.78 -20.35
C ILE A 74 1.87 -16.48 -18.99
N PRO A 75 0.57 -16.81 -18.81
CA PRO A 75 -0.09 -16.65 -17.53
C PRO A 75 0.66 -17.35 -16.40
N PRO A 76 0.66 -16.82 -15.17
CA PRO A 76 1.16 -17.57 -14.02
C PRO A 76 0.38 -18.87 -13.88
N ALA A 77 1.07 -20.01 -13.93
CA ALA A 77 0.43 -21.33 -13.83
C ALA A 77 1.49 -22.43 -13.67
N THR A 78 1.04 -23.66 -13.46
CA THR A 78 1.87 -24.85 -13.59
C THR A 78 1.75 -25.39 -15.02
N TYR A 79 2.90 -25.62 -15.67
CA TYR A 79 3.01 -25.99 -17.07
C TYR A 79 3.60 -27.37 -17.27
N THR A 80 3.20 -27.98 -18.38
CA THR A 80 3.89 -29.13 -18.97
C THR A 80 4.54 -28.68 -20.29
N LEU A 81 5.83 -28.93 -20.43
CA LEU A 81 6.63 -28.61 -21.61
C LEU A 81 7.04 -29.90 -22.29
N THR A 82 6.72 -30.03 -23.58
CA THR A 82 7.04 -31.19 -24.43
C THR A 82 8.03 -30.75 -25.52
N THR A 83 9.18 -31.39 -25.63
CA THR A 83 10.15 -31.15 -26.69
C THR A 83 10.23 -32.36 -27.61
N ALA A 84 10.09 -32.16 -28.91
CA ALA A 84 10.11 -33.20 -29.94
C ALA A 84 10.99 -32.82 -31.12
N LEU A 85 11.83 -33.75 -31.55
CA LEU A 85 12.66 -33.64 -32.77
C LEU A 85 12.79 -35.03 -33.40
N GLN A 86 12.66 -35.09 -34.71
CA GLN A 86 12.79 -36.38 -35.44
C GLN A 86 14.20 -36.97 -35.22
N GLY A 87 14.25 -38.22 -34.74
CA GLY A 87 15.50 -38.93 -34.46
C GLY A 87 15.98 -38.77 -32.98
N PHE A 88 15.23 -38.01 -32.17
CA PHE A 88 15.46 -37.87 -30.75
C PHE A 88 14.27 -38.38 -29.93
N ARG A 89 14.52 -38.72 -28.67
CA ARG A 89 13.46 -39.04 -27.71
C ARG A 89 12.68 -37.78 -27.38
N THR A 90 11.36 -37.90 -27.36
CA THR A 90 10.48 -36.82 -26.86
C THR A 90 10.67 -36.70 -25.35
N VAL A 91 10.98 -35.50 -24.87
CA VAL A 91 11.09 -35.20 -23.45
C VAL A 91 9.86 -34.39 -23.02
N ILE A 92 9.14 -34.91 -22.02
CA ILE A 92 8.02 -34.23 -21.35
C ILE A 92 8.50 -33.81 -19.96
N ARG A 93 8.39 -32.51 -19.68
CA ARG A 93 8.73 -31.93 -18.39
C ARG A 93 7.47 -31.39 -17.75
N GLU A 94 7.04 -31.99 -16.67
CA GLU A 94 5.81 -31.67 -15.94
C GLU A 94 6.12 -30.82 -14.70
N ASP A 95 5.08 -30.21 -14.09
CA ASP A 95 5.14 -29.44 -12.84
C ASP A 95 6.07 -28.20 -12.88
N ILE A 96 6.14 -27.54 -14.04
CA ILE A 96 6.88 -26.28 -14.19
C ILE A 96 6.01 -25.14 -13.69
N GLU A 97 6.25 -24.66 -12.48
CA GLU A 97 5.50 -23.53 -11.92
C GLU A 97 6.13 -22.21 -12.36
N VAL A 98 5.33 -21.34 -12.96
CA VAL A 98 5.73 -20.02 -13.46
C VAL A 98 4.97 -18.95 -12.69
N PRO A 99 5.61 -18.26 -11.72
CA PRO A 99 5.00 -17.14 -11.02
C PRO A 99 4.93 -15.86 -11.89
N VAL A 100 4.08 -14.91 -11.48
CA VAL A 100 3.98 -13.60 -12.13
C VAL A 100 5.33 -12.85 -12.12
N GLY A 101 5.67 -12.27 -13.26
CA GLY A 101 6.88 -11.44 -13.43
C GLY A 101 8.21 -12.19 -13.34
N VAL A 102 8.21 -13.52 -13.18
CA VAL A 102 9.41 -14.36 -13.10
C VAL A 102 9.79 -14.89 -14.49
N THR A 103 11.10 -14.94 -14.76
CA THR A 103 11.65 -15.61 -15.95
C THR A 103 12.32 -16.92 -15.54
N LEU A 104 11.72 -18.05 -15.91
CA LEU A 104 12.35 -19.34 -15.74
C LEU A 104 13.32 -19.63 -16.92
N THR A 105 14.51 -20.14 -16.59
CA THR A 105 15.45 -20.62 -17.61
C THR A 105 15.59 -22.13 -17.48
N LEU A 106 15.27 -22.85 -18.56
CA LEU A 106 15.26 -24.31 -18.63
C LEU A 106 16.30 -24.82 -19.61
N GLU A 107 17.10 -25.78 -19.19
CA GLU A 107 17.97 -26.55 -20.08
C GLU A 107 17.38 -27.96 -20.26
N ILE A 108 17.28 -28.41 -21.50
CA ILE A 108 16.68 -29.71 -21.83
C ILE A 108 17.65 -30.51 -22.69
N THR A 109 18.15 -31.59 -22.14
CA THR A 109 18.99 -32.54 -22.88
C THR A 109 18.11 -33.59 -23.56
N MET A 110 18.28 -33.79 -24.89
CA MET A 110 17.53 -34.75 -25.68
C MET A 110 18.48 -35.88 -26.17
N GLU A 111 18.10 -37.11 -25.91
CA GLU A 111 18.87 -38.31 -26.33
C GLU A 111 18.45 -38.77 -27.73
N VAL A 112 19.39 -39.25 -28.53
CA VAL A 112 19.11 -39.86 -29.85
C VAL A 112 18.36 -41.15 -29.65
N ALA A 113 17.27 -41.39 -30.40
CA ALA A 113 16.48 -42.61 -30.36
C ALA A 113 16.27 -43.16 -31.77
N ALA A 114 16.38 -44.52 -31.87
CA ALA A 114 16.14 -45.21 -33.11
C ALA A 114 14.62 -45.42 -33.41
N VAL A 115 13.77 -45.22 -32.37
CA VAL A 115 12.30 -45.35 -32.40
C VAL A 115 11.75 -44.18 -31.58
N GLU A 116 10.54 -43.69 -31.88
CA GLU A 116 9.85 -42.68 -31.09
C GLU A 116 9.60 -43.22 -29.66
N GLU A 117 10.46 -42.86 -28.75
CA GLU A 117 10.34 -43.13 -27.31
C GLU A 117 10.07 -41.78 -26.61
N THR A 118 9.20 -41.81 -25.60
CA THR A 118 8.91 -40.65 -24.76
C THR A 118 9.50 -40.85 -23.36
N ILE A 119 10.21 -39.87 -22.85
CA ILE A 119 10.67 -39.83 -21.45
C ILE A 119 9.90 -38.69 -20.77
N THR A 120 9.15 -39.04 -19.73
CA THR A 120 8.55 -38.05 -18.83
C THR A 120 9.50 -37.78 -17.68
N VAL A 121 9.92 -36.55 -17.52
CA VAL A 121 10.72 -36.05 -16.42
C VAL A 121 9.85 -35.14 -15.60
N ILE A 122 9.68 -35.40 -14.33
CA ILE A 122 9.10 -34.42 -13.41
C ILE A 122 10.15 -33.33 -13.27
N GLY A 123 9.84 -32.15 -13.85
CA GLY A 123 10.81 -31.09 -14.05
C GLY A 123 11.21 -30.43 -12.73
N GLU A 124 12.48 -30.06 -12.58
CA GLU A 124 12.87 -29.06 -11.60
C GLU A 124 12.38 -27.68 -12.09
N SER A 125 11.50 -27.03 -11.32
CA SER A 125 11.19 -25.62 -11.52
C SER A 125 12.23 -24.83 -10.74
N PRO A 126 13.18 -24.14 -11.39
CA PRO A 126 14.18 -23.37 -10.69
C PRO A 126 13.50 -22.32 -9.80
N LEU A 127 13.82 -22.30 -8.50
CA LEU A 127 13.34 -21.29 -7.56
C LEU A 127 14.19 -20.01 -7.60
N ILE A 128 15.38 -20.10 -8.19
CA ILE A 128 16.31 -18.99 -8.32
C ILE A 128 16.13 -18.37 -9.72
N ASP A 129 15.73 -17.10 -9.75
CA ASP A 129 15.68 -16.32 -10.98
C ASP A 129 17.08 -15.72 -11.25
N ILE A 130 17.80 -16.27 -12.22
CA ILE A 130 19.15 -15.78 -12.59
C ILE A 130 19.11 -14.57 -13.53
N LYS A 131 17.93 -14.07 -13.92
CA LYS A 131 17.78 -12.94 -14.84
C LYS A 131 17.30 -11.66 -14.17
N SER A 132 16.57 -11.74 -13.07
CA SER A 132 16.10 -10.59 -12.29
C SER A 132 16.95 -10.36 -11.04
N SER A 133 17.18 -9.09 -10.70
CA SER A 133 17.87 -8.67 -9.47
C SER A 133 16.94 -8.07 -8.42
N ASP A 134 15.63 -8.18 -8.59
CA ASP A 134 14.66 -7.66 -7.63
C ASP A 134 14.59 -8.48 -6.34
N VAL A 135 14.21 -7.81 -5.25
CA VAL A 135 14.05 -8.39 -3.91
C VAL A 135 12.58 -8.43 -3.57
N GLY A 136 12.03 -9.64 -3.35
CA GLY A 136 10.60 -9.79 -3.09
C GLY A 136 10.18 -11.22 -2.79
N ALA A 137 8.86 -11.44 -2.79
CA ALA A 137 8.22 -12.75 -2.61
C ALA A 137 7.03 -12.92 -3.56
N SER A 138 6.76 -14.15 -3.97
CA SER A 138 5.60 -14.52 -4.79
C SER A 138 4.74 -15.56 -4.08
N PHE A 139 3.43 -15.42 -4.20
CA PHE A 139 2.41 -16.26 -3.57
C PHE A 139 1.40 -16.70 -4.63
N ASN A 140 1.37 -17.96 -4.97
CA ASN A 140 0.36 -18.52 -5.85
C ASN A 140 -0.95 -18.83 -5.11
N ALA A 141 -2.01 -19.17 -5.85
CA ALA A 141 -3.33 -19.48 -5.28
C ALA A 141 -3.26 -20.61 -4.21
N ASP A 142 -2.38 -21.61 -4.38
CA ASP A 142 -2.23 -22.70 -3.41
C ASP A 142 -1.56 -22.24 -2.12
N ASN A 143 -0.56 -21.36 -2.20
CA ASN A 143 0.02 -20.74 -1.01
C ASN A 143 -1.03 -19.94 -0.25
N LEU A 144 -1.78 -19.10 -0.98
CA LEU A 144 -2.79 -18.22 -0.38
C LEU A 144 -3.91 -18.99 0.31
N LYS A 145 -4.44 -20.06 -0.32
CA LYS A 145 -5.58 -20.80 0.25
C LYS A 145 -5.24 -21.70 1.43
N ASN A 146 -3.97 -22.09 1.60
CA ASN A 146 -3.55 -23.09 2.60
C ASN A 146 -2.90 -22.46 3.86
N VAL A 147 -2.48 -21.17 3.81
CA VAL A 147 -1.93 -20.47 4.96
C VAL A 147 -3.04 -19.80 5.78
N PRO A 148 -3.06 -19.94 7.12
CA PRO A 148 -4.02 -19.22 7.97
C PRO A 148 -3.70 -17.74 8.01
N THR A 149 -4.51 -16.94 7.31
CA THR A 149 -4.37 -15.48 7.22
C THR A 149 -5.72 -14.79 7.37
N ALA A 150 -5.71 -13.48 7.53
CA ALA A 150 -6.92 -12.64 7.52
C ALA A 150 -7.62 -12.56 6.15
N THR A 151 -7.14 -13.29 5.16
CA THR A 151 -7.74 -13.40 3.82
C THR A 151 -7.94 -12.05 3.14
N ASP A 152 -6.93 -11.19 3.22
CA ASP A 152 -6.86 -9.92 2.52
C ASP A 152 -5.44 -9.63 1.96
N MET A 153 -5.27 -8.51 1.28
CA MET A 153 -3.98 -8.12 0.72
C MET A 153 -2.96 -7.78 1.81
N TRP A 154 -3.41 -7.18 2.90
CA TRP A 154 -2.53 -6.78 4.00
C TRP A 154 -1.86 -7.98 4.66
N ALA A 155 -2.58 -9.10 4.73
CA ALA A 155 -2.04 -10.37 5.22
C ALA A 155 -0.93 -10.93 4.33
N ILE A 156 -1.00 -10.72 2.99
CA ILE A 156 0.06 -11.12 2.06
C ILE A 156 1.31 -10.26 2.26
N LEU A 157 1.12 -8.95 2.39
CA LEU A 157 2.19 -8.00 2.70
C LEU A 157 2.87 -8.35 4.04
N ALA A 158 2.07 -8.68 5.04
CA ALA A 158 2.57 -9.06 6.36
C ALA A 158 3.47 -10.31 6.35
N MET A 159 3.27 -11.24 5.41
CA MET A 159 4.11 -12.43 5.22
C MET A 159 5.41 -12.14 4.44
N THR A 160 5.51 -11.00 3.73
CA THR A 160 6.66 -10.68 2.88
C THR A 160 7.84 -10.18 3.72
N PRO A 161 9.06 -10.76 3.62
CA PRO A 161 10.25 -10.22 4.27
C PRO A 161 10.53 -8.77 3.86
N GLY A 162 11.12 -7.97 4.76
CA GLY A 162 11.39 -6.55 4.53
C GLY A 162 10.18 -5.62 4.53
N VAL A 163 8.95 -6.15 4.57
CA VAL A 163 7.70 -5.37 4.71
C VAL A 163 7.26 -5.36 6.17
N ARG A 164 6.89 -4.20 6.70
CA ARG A 164 6.38 -4.03 8.07
C ARG A 164 5.02 -3.37 8.06
N MET A 165 4.12 -3.86 8.92
CA MET A 165 2.76 -3.38 9.03
C MET A 165 2.61 -2.47 10.26
N GLU A 166 1.71 -1.48 10.19
CA GLU A 166 1.32 -0.65 11.33
C GLU A 166 0.50 -1.45 12.37
N ALA A 167 -0.34 -2.36 11.91
CA ALA A 167 -1.18 -3.20 12.74
C ALA A 167 -1.18 -4.65 12.23
N TYR A 168 -1.56 -5.56 13.10
CA TYR A 168 -1.57 -6.99 12.83
C TYR A 168 -2.99 -7.52 12.94
N ASP A 169 -3.45 -8.22 11.92
CA ASP A 169 -4.79 -8.79 11.87
C ASP A 169 -4.85 -10.16 12.55
N VAL A 170 -5.81 -10.35 13.45
CA VAL A 170 -6.12 -11.61 14.11
C VAL A 170 -7.54 -12.01 13.71
N GLY A 171 -7.67 -13.05 12.87
CA GLY A 171 -8.96 -13.58 12.49
C GLY A 171 -9.86 -12.59 11.72
N GLY A 172 -9.32 -11.68 10.93
CA GLY A 172 -10.08 -10.68 10.17
C GLY A 172 -10.41 -9.40 10.95
N SER A 173 -9.81 -9.21 12.13
CA SER A 173 -10.10 -8.08 13.04
C SER A 173 -9.89 -6.68 12.43
N HIS A 174 -9.07 -6.58 11.38
CA HIS A 174 -8.78 -5.35 10.64
C HIS A 174 -9.24 -5.38 9.16
N LYS A 175 -9.90 -6.44 8.72
CA LYS A 175 -10.20 -6.71 7.31
C LYS A 175 -11.01 -5.60 6.60
N SER A 176 -11.79 -4.80 7.32
CA SER A 176 -12.53 -3.66 6.76
C SER A 176 -11.75 -2.34 6.78
N GLN A 177 -10.46 -2.36 7.12
CA GLN A 177 -9.62 -1.17 7.24
C GLN A 177 -8.45 -1.23 6.27
N GLN A 178 -7.94 -0.06 5.89
CA GLN A 178 -6.64 0.04 5.25
C GLN A 178 -5.58 0.05 6.36
N LEU A 179 -4.51 -0.70 6.14
CA LEU A 179 -3.36 -0.71 7.05
C LEU A 179 -2.18 -0.04 6.35
N SER A 180 -1.49 0.82 7.08
CA SER A 180 -0.23 1.42 6.62
C SER A 180 0.88 0.38 6.69
N TYR A 181 1.82 0.47 5.75
CA TYR A 181 2.98 -0.42 5.70
C TYR A 181 4.17 0.26 5.05
N GLU A 182 5.34 -0.22 5.38
CA GLU A 182 6.59 0.19 4.74
C GLU A 182 7.31 -1.01 4.13
N SER A 183 8.12 -0.76 3.12
CA SER A 183 9.02 -1.73 2.54
C SER A 183 10.45 -1.23 2.61
N PHE A 184 11.30 -1.95 3.35
CA PHE A 184 12.68 -1.53 3.60
C PHE A 184 12.77 -0.04 3.96
N GLY A 185 11.99 0.38 4.99
CA GLY A 185 11.98 1.73 5.53
C GLY A 185 11.25 2.80 4.71
N VAL A 186 10.72 2.49 3.52
CA VAL A 186 9.97 3.43 2.70
C VAL A 186 8.48 3.18 2.82
N SER A 187 7.73 4.19 3.27
CA SER A 187 6.27 4.22 3.33
C SER A 187 5.71 5.27 2.36
N GLY A 188 4.41 5.22 2.06
CA GLY A 188 3.73 6.24 1.24
C GLY A 188 4.06 6.22 -0.26
N GLN A 189 5.12 5.54 -0.68
CA GLN A 189 5.53 5.36 -2.07
C GLN A 189 5.25 3.94 -2.60
N ASN A 190 4.33 3.23 -1.95
CA ASN A 190 3.92 1.89 -2.37
C ASN A 190 3.01 1.95 -3.61
N ARG A 191 3.02 0.87 -4.41
CA ARG A 191 2.15 0.70 -5.58
C ARG A 191 1.47 -0.66 -5.56
N ILE A 192 0.19 -0.66 -5.89
CA ILE A 192 -0.66 -1.85 -5.96
C ILE A 192 -1.25 -1.93 -7.35
N MET A 193 -0.75 -2.90 -8.10
CA MET A 193 -1.17 -3.18 -9.46
C MET A 193 -2.13 -4.35 -9.47
N THR A 194 -3.30 -4.17 -10.06
CA THR A 194 -4.30 -5.23 -10.24
C THR A 194 -4.66 -5.34 -11.70
N GLU A 195 -4.48 -6.53 -12.31
CA GLU A 195 -4.77 -6.74 -13.73
C GLU A 195 -4.13 -5.67 -14.63
N GLY A 196 -2.86 -5.33 -14.35
CA GLY A 196 -2.12 -4.31 -15.08
C GLY A 196 -2.48 -2.86 -14.76
N MET A 197 -3.46 -2.59 -13.88
CA MET A 197 -3.91 -1.24 -13.50
C MET A 197 -3.35 -0.80 -12.16
N ASP A 198 -2.92 0.45 -12.04
CA ASP A 198 -2.58 1.05 -10.75
C ASP A 198 -3.84 1.35 -9.94
N SER A 199 -4.09 0.55 -8.89
CA SER A 199 -5.21 0.71 -7.95
C SER A 199 -4.83 1.44 -6.67
N THR A 200 -3.62 2.03 -6.62
CA THR A 200 -3.11 2.77 -5.46
C THR A 200 -3.84 4.09 -5.29
N GLU A 201 -4.03 4.50 -4.07
CA GLU A 201 -4.49 5.84 -3.69
C GLU A 201 -3.38 6.64 -3.01
N GLY A 202 -3.66 7.87 -2.60
CA GLY A 202 -2.74 8.71 -1.84
C GLY A 202 -2.19 7.96 -0.61
N GLY A 203 -0.94 8.19 -0.27
CA GLY A 203 -0.28 7.52 0.85
C GLY A 203 0.13 6.05 0.61
N GLY A 204 -0.02 5.51 -0.61
CA GLY A 204 0.45 4.16 -0.98
C GLY A 204 -0.48 3.02 -0.55
N GLY A 205 -1.69 3.32 -0.08
CA GLY A 205 -2.74 2.35 0.22
C GLY A 205 -3.65 2.03 -0.96
N THR A 206 -4.78 1.35 -0.72
CA THR A 206 -5.82 1.14 -1.73
C THR A 206 -7.20 1.07 -1.09
N GLY A 207 -8.19 1.70 -1.73
CA GLY A 207 -9.62 1.59 -1.38
C GLY A 207 -10.32 0.39 -1.98
N PHE A 208 -9.57 -0.50 -2.59
CA PHE A 208 -10.08 -1.71 -3.23
C PHE A 208 -9.77 -2.93 -2.36
N TYR A 209 -10.82 -3.61 -1.91
CA TYR A 209 -10.75 -4.84 -1.10
C TYR A 209 -11.01 -6.04 -2.01
N PHE A 210 -10.06 -6.32 -2.91
CA PHE A 210 -10.17 -7.43 -3.85
C PHE A 210 -10.38 -8.75 -3.11
N ASP A 211 -11.27 -9.57 -3.65
CA ASP A 211 -11.54 -10.90 -3.15
C ASP A 211 -10.23 -11.73 -3.08
N TYR A 212 -9.89 -12.15 -1.88
CA TYR A 212 -8.64 -12.86 -1.62
C TYR A 212 -8.56 -14.19 -2.37
N TYR A 213 -9.67 -14.91 -2.42
CA TYR A 213 -9.73 -16.24 -3.01
C TYR A 213 -9.83 -16.21 -4.54
N SER A 214 -10.14 -15.06 -5.12
CA SER A 214 -10.12 -14.87 -6.58
C SER A 214 -8.72 -14.61 -7.14
N LYS A 215 -7.71 -14.41 -6.29
CA LYS A 215 -6.32 -14.18 -6.72
C LYS A 215 -5.71 -15.48 -7.22
N ASP A 216 -5.05 -15.39 -8.37
CA ASP A 216 -4.28 -16.49 -8.96
C ASP A 216 -2.83 -16.45 -8.48
N ASP A 217 -2.22 -15.28 -8.57
CA ASP A 217 -0.85 -15.03 -8.13
C ASP A 217 -0.71 -13.60 -7.58
N VAL A 218 0.14 -13.44 -6.56
CA VAL A 218 0.51 -12.15 -6.00
C VAL A 218 2.02 -12.08 -5.84
N ARG A 219 2.65 -11.06 -6.45
CA ARG A 219 4.07 -10.77 -6.26
C ARG A 219 4.23 -9.45 -5.51
N VAL A 220 5.09 -9.46 -4.51
CA VAL A 220 5.49 -8.27 -3.77
C VAL A 220 6.97 -8.04 -4.02
N VAL A 221 7.32 -6.95 -4.70
CA VAL A 221 8.71 -6.50 -4.88
C VAL A 221 8.96 -5.39 -3.87
N GLY A 222 9.92 -5.61 -2.99
CA GLY A 222 10.25 -4.67 -1.91
C GLY A 222 11.36 -3.70 -2.27
N ALA A 223 12.28 -4.10 -3.15
CA ALA A 223 13.42 -3.27 -3.58
C ALA A 223 13.94 -3.69 -4.95
N THR A 224 14.60 -2.75 -5.62
CA THR A 224 15.38 -2.90 -6.87
C THR A 224 14.64 -3.54 -8.04
N GLY A 225 13.36 -3.19 -8.19
CA GLY A 225 12.57 -3.60 -9.34
C GLY A 225 13.02 -2.99 -10.67
N ASP A 226 12.50 -3.56 -11.77
CA ASP A 226 12.82 -3.13 -13.13
C ASP A 226 12.26 -1.73 -13.47
N VAL A 227 12.44 -1.27 -14.73
CA VAL A 227 12.00 0.08 -15.17
C VAL A 227 10.50 0.29 -15.15
N GLU A 228 9.69 -0.75 -14.99
CA GLU A 228 8.24 -0.63 -14.84
C GLU A 228 7.84 -0.11 -13.46
N MET A 229 8.60 -0.41 -12.41
CA MET A 229 8.36 0.17 -11.10
C MET A 229 8.51 1.69 -11.15
N THR A 230 7.49 2.39 -10.67
CA THR A 230 7.48 3.86 -10.69
C THR A 230 8.16 4.47 -9.48
N THR A 231 8.10 3.80 -8.32
CA THR A 231 8.46 4.35 -7.01
C THR A 231 9.30 3.37 -6.19
N GLY A 232 10.00 3.86 -5.16
CA GLY A 232 10.90 3.08 -4.30
C GLY A 232 10.23 2.41 -3.09
N GLY A 233 8.90 2.36 -3.02
CA GLY A 233 8.15 1.60 -1.99
C GLY A 233 7.96 0.13 -2.37
N ALA A 234 7.03 -0.55 -1.70
CA ALA A 234 6.58 -1.87 -2.14
C ALA A 234 5.80 -1.78 -3.45
N TYR A 235 6.09 -2.68 -4.38
CA TYR A 235 5.36 -2.83 -5.63
C TYR A 235 4.64 -4.17 -5.65
N VAL A 236 3.31 -4.13 -5.52
CA VAL A 236 2.46 -5.31 -5.42
C VAL A 236 1.79 -5.55 -6.76
N VAL A 237 2.00 -6.70 -7.35
CA VAL A 237 1.30 -7.13 -8.58
C VAL A 237 0.38 -8.28 -8.22
N GLN A 238 -0.91 -8.16 -8.52
CA GLN A 238 -1.88 -9.19 -8.26
C GLN A 238 -2.74 -9.47 -9.49
N ASN A 239 -2.86 -10.75 -9.81
CA ASN A 239 -3.68 -11.23 -10.89
C ASN A 239 -4.87 -12.01 -10.36
N ILE A 240 -6.00 -11.88 -11.04
CA ILE A 240 -7.23 -12.59 -10.74
C ILE A 240 -7.31 -13.82 -11.63
N LYS A 241 -7.82 -14.93 -11.09
CA LYS A 241 -8.05 -16.18 -11.82
C LYS A 241 -8.74 -15.96 -13.16
N THR A 242 -8.47 -16.82 -14.11
CA THR A 242 -9.13 -16.86 -15.43
C THR A 242 -9.98 -18.12 -15.55
N GLY A 243 -10.85 -18.15 -16.54
CA GLY A 243 -11.50 -19.40 -16.95
C GLY A 243 -10.53 -20.31 -17.72
N SER A 244 -10.81 -21.60 -17.75
CA SER A 244 -10.11 -22.63 -18.51
C SER A 244 -11.07 -23.40 -19.38
N ASN A 245 -10.61 -24.43 -20.13
CA ASN A 245 -11.48 -25.29 -20.91
C ASN A 245 -12.37 -26.18 -20.05
N GLU A 246 -12.00 -26.41 -18.81
CA GLU A 246 -12.78 -27.16 -17.81
C GLU A 246 -13.53 -26.18 -16.90
N TYR A 247 -14.76 -26.53 -16.54
CA TYR A 247 -15.51 -25.76 -15.55
C TYR A 247 -14.95 -26.07 -14.16
N HIS A 248 -14.67 -25.03 -13.44
CA HIS A 248 -14.19 -25.09 -12.06
C HIS A 248 -14.84 -24.01 -11.23
N GLY A 249 -14.89 -24.23 -9.93
CA GLY A 249 -15.43 -23.23 -9.03
C GLY A 249 -15.19 -23.59 -7.57
N THR A 250 -15.32 -22.57 -6.73
CA THR A 250 -15.11 -22.68 -5.30
C THR A 250 -16.27 -22.03 -4.55
N ILE A 251 -16.73 -22.66 -3.51
CA ILE A 251 -17.61 -22.04 -2.50
C ILE A 251 -16.90 -22.16 -1.17
N GLN A 252 -16.74 -21.05 -0.46
CA GLN A 252 -16.11 -21.02 0.84
C GLN A 252 -16.90 -20.18 1.82
N GLN A 253 -16.98 -20.66 3.06
CA GLN A 253 -17.60 -19.96 4.19
C GLN A 253 -16.66 -20.00 5.38
N SER A 254 -16.42 -18.84 6.00
CA SER A 254 -15.72 -18.69 7.27
C SER A 254 -16.65 -18.08 8.31
N TYR A 255 -16.52 -18.53 9.55
CA TYR A 255 -17.39 -18.07 10.63
C TYR A 255 -16.68 -18.07 11.98
N GLU A 256 -16.91 -17.00 12.74
CA GLU A 256 -16.42 -16.78 14.09
C GLU A 256 -17.44 -16.00 14.91
N ASN A 257 -17.56 -16.27 16.18
CA ASN A 257 -18.36 -15.50 17.12
C ASN A 257 -17.64 -15.36 18.48
N ARG A 258 -18.18 -14.53 19.37
CA ARG A 258 -17.58 -14.21 20.66
C ARG A 258 -17.21 -15.42 21.53
N SER A 259 -17.97 -16.54 21.44
CA SER A 259 -17.68 -17.76 22.22
C SER A 259 -16.45 -18.53 21.74
N MET A 260 -15.95 -18.21 20.54
CA MET A 260 -14.78 -18.83 19.91
C MET A 260 -13.50 -18.03 20.16
N ILE A 261 -13.55 -16.99 21.00
CA ILE A 261 -12.48 -16.04 21.28
C ILE A 261 -12.14 -16.08 22.76
N ARG A 262 -10.84 -16.20 23.07
CA ARG A 262 -10.33 -16.12 24.44
C ARG A 262 -10.20 -14.67 24.89
N GLU A 263 -10.02 -14.48 26.21
CA GLU A 263 -9.58 -13.19 26.76
C GLU A 263 -8.05 -13.16 26.79
N ASN A 264 -7.46 -11.99 26.54
CA ASN A 264 -6.02 -11.75 26.67
C ASN A 264 -5.70 -10.50 27.47
N VAL A 265 -6.69 -9.93 28.15
CA VAL A 265 -6.48 -8.82 29.09
C VAL A 265 -5.92 -9.40 30.40
N ASP A 266 -4.83 -8.85 30.87
CA ASP A 266 -4.21 -9.16 32.14
C ASP A 266 -4.20 -7.92 33.05
N SER A 267 -3.77 -8.09 34.31
CA SER A 267 -3.74 -6.99 35.26
C SER A 267 -2.83 -5.84 34.86
N ALA A 268 -1.79 -6.10 34.07
CA ALA A 268 -0.87 -5.06 33.62
C ALA A 268 -1.50 -4.20 32.50
N THR A 269 -2.15 -4.82 31.52
CA THR A 269 -2.87 -4.12 30.46
C THR A 269 -4.14 -3.44 30.97
N GLU A 270 -4.85 -4.05 31.93
CA GLU A 270 -6.00 -3.45 32.60
C GLU A 270 -5.63 -2.18 33.38
N ALA A 271 -4.50 -2.20 34.11
CA ALA A 271 -3.99 -1.04 34.80
C ALA A 271 -3.63 0.14 33.87
N ARG A 272 -3.36 -0.15 32.58
CA ARG A 272 -3.12 0.83 31.53
C ARG A 272 -4.38 1.16 30.72
N GLY A 273 -5.58 0.87 31.25
CA GLY A 273 -6.87 1.24 30.67
C GLY A 273 -7.38 0.33 29.55
N PHE A 274 -6.76 -0.81 29.30
CA PHE A 274 -7.17 -1.72 28.23
C PHE A 274 -8.21 -2.73 28.73
N THR A 275 -9.37 -2.79 28.04
CA THR A 275 -10.48 -3.67 28.39
C THR A 275 -10.73 -4.77 27.34
N GLY A 276 -9.86 -4.85 26.32
CA GLY A 276 -9.91 -5.84 25.24
C GLY A 276 -10.60 -5.36 23.96
N ASN A 277 -10.23 -5.96 22.85
CA ASN A 277 -10.74 -5.67 21.51
C ASN A 277 -11.26 -6.90 20.75
N PRO A 278 -12.00 -7.85 21.37
CA PRO A 278 -12.41 -9.07 20.70
C PRO A 278 -13.42 -8.80 19.59
N ASN A 279 -13.41 -9.60 18.54
CA ASN A 279 -14.53 -9.65 17.61
C ASN A 279 -15.79 -10.17 18.35
N ARG A 280 -16.93 -9.61 18.05
CA ARG A 280 -18.25 -10.12 18.46
C ARG A 280 -18.79 -11.12 17.46
N LEU A 281 -18.54 -10.83 16.16
CA LEU A 281 -18.97 -11.64 15.03
C LEU A 281 -18.05 -11.37 13.84
N PHE A 282 -17.61 -12.43 13.18
CA PHE A 282 -17.07 -12.38 11.83
C PHE A 282 -17.69 -13.49 10.99
N TRP A 283 -18.03 -13.17 9.76
CA TRP A 283 -18.32 -14.17 8.74
C TRP A 283 -17.86 -13.67 7.38
N GLU A 284 -17.47 -14.61 6.53
CA GLU A 284 -17.07 -14.36 5.16
C GLU A 284 -17.61 -15.45 4.25
N SER A 285 -18.22 -15.06 3.14
CA SER A 285 -18.73 -15.95 2.10
C SER A 285 -18.07 -15.60 0.77
N HIS A 286 -17.50 -16.60 0.14
CA HIS A 286 -16.92 -16.50 -1.19
C HIS A 286 -17.55 -17.52 -2.12
N GLY A 287 -17.70 -17.17 -3.39
CA GLY A 287 -18.03 -18.10 -4.46
C GLY A 287 -17.42 -17.65 -5.76
N ASP A 288 -16.84 -18.59 -6.50
CA ASP A 288 -16.32 -18.34 -7.83
C ASP A 288 -16.73 -19.44 -8.81
N VAL A 289 -16.70 -19.11 -10.10
CA VAL A 289 -16.90 -20.03 -11.20
C VAL A 289 -16.11 -19.54 -12.42
N GLY A 290 -15.44 -20.48 -13.09
CA GLY A 290 -14.75 -20.24 -14.34
C GLY A 290 -14.96 -21.40 -15.32
N GLY A 291 -14.78 -21.13 -16.62
CA GLY A 291 -14.91 -22.14 -17.65
C GLY A 291 -14.90 -21.56 -19.06
N ALA A 292 -15.07 -22.45 -20.06
CA ALA A 292 -15.13 -22.06 -21.46
C ALA A 292 -16.56 -21.74 -21.87
N VAL A 293 -16.76 -20.57 -22.50
CA VAL A 293 -17.97 -20.27 -23.31
C VAL A 293 -17.81 -20.93 -24.68
N VAL A 294 -16.62 -20.86 -25.26
CA VAL A 294 -16.21 -21.54 -26.48
C VAL A 294 -14.84 -22.14 -26.21
N GLN A 295 -14.71 -23.44 -26.26
CA GLN A 295 -13.43 -24.14 -25.99
C GLN A 295 -12.32 -23.58 -26.89
N ASP A 296 -11.15 -23.43 -26.32
CA ASP A 296 -9.92 -22.89 -26.93
C ASP A 296 -10.00 -21.44 -27.43
N ARG A 297 -11.13 -20.72 -27.21
CA ARG A 297 -11.34 -19.39 -27.76
C ARG A 297 -11.90 -18.36 -26.81
N LEU A 298 -12.88 -18.71 -25.99
CA LEU A 298 -13.56 -17.74 -25.13
C LEU A 298 -13.85 -18.33 -23.75
N TRP A 299 -13.30 -17.71 -22.73
CA TRP A 299 -13.43 -18.14 -21.34
C TRP A 299 -13.99 -17.02 -20.48
N PHE A 300 -14.60 -17.40 -19.39
CA PHE A 300 -15.07 -16.48 -18.38
C PHE A 300 -14.62 -16.92 -16.99
N TYR A 301 -14.51 -15.95 -16.11
CA TYR A 301 -14.38 -16.14 -14.67
C TYR A 301 -15.25 -15.11 -13.97
N GLY A 302 -15.90 -15.50 -12.88
CA GLY A 302 -16.70 -14.62 -12.05
C GLY A 302 -16.61 -15.02 -10.60
N SER A 303 -16.51 -14.04 -9.69
CA SER A 303 -16.54 -14.28 -8.26
C SER A 303 -17.35 -13.25 -7.52
N PHE A 304 -17.82 -13.64 -6.33
CA PHE A 304 -18.34 -12.73 -5.32
C PHE A 304 -17.67 -13.02 -3.97
N ASN A 305 -17.50 -11.96 -3.18
CA ASN A 305 -17.10 -12.06 -1.79
C ASN A 305 -17.95 -11.11 -0.95
N ALA A 306 -18.40 -11.58 0.18
CA ALA A 306 -19.13 -10.77 1.15
C ALA A 306 -18.65 -11.11 2.55
N PHE A 307 -18.39 -10.09 3.36
CA PHE A 307 -18.06 -10.30 4.76
C PHE A 307 -18.62 -9.22 5.67
N LYS A 308 -18.81 -9.59 6.92
CA LYS A 308 -19.12 -8.67 8.02
C LYS A 308 -18.18 -8.93 9.18
N ILE A 309 -17.64 -7.85 9.71
CA ILE A 309 -16.98 -7.82 11.01
C ILE A 309 -17.76 -6.93 11.97
N ASP A 310 -17.82 -7.31 13.24
CA ASP A 310 -18.40 -6.57 14.34
C ASP A 310 -17.45 -6.74 15.53
N LYS A 311 -16.75 -5.66 15.93
CA LYS A 311 -15.65 -5.68 16.88
C LYS A 311 -15.94 -4.80 18.08
N ILE A 312 -15.69 -5.30 19.28
CA ILE A 312 -15.68 -4.52 20.51
C ILE A 312 -14.42 -3.65 20.54
N ILE A 313 -14.55 -2.43 20.96
CA ILE A 313 -13.45 -1.48 21.11
C ILE A 313 -13.17 -1.22 22.58
N SER A 314 -11.91 -1.37 22.97
CA SER A 314 -11.48 -1.10 24.35
C SER A 314 -11.89 0.31 24.81
N GLY A 315 -12.41 0.41 26.02
CA GLY A 315 -12.87 1.68 26.60
C GLY A 315 -14.20 2.21 26.06
N VAL A 316 -14.89 1.47 25.18
CA VAL A 316 -16.23 1.81 24.66
C VAL A 316 -17.25 0.79 25.13
N ASP A 317 -18.39 1.23 25.68
CA ASP A 317 -19.50 0.35 26.03
C ASP A 317 -20.09 -0.31 24.77
N PRO A 318 -19.99 -1.65 24.63
CA PRO A 318 -20.48 -2.35 23.44
C PRO A 318 -22.01 -2.26 23.23
N SER A 319 -22.77 -1.84 24.24
CA SER A 319 -24.20 -1.58 24.11
C SER A 319 -24.51 -0.28 23.40
N LEU A 320 -23.57 0.68 23.41
CA LEU A 320 -23.68 1.97 22.75
C LEU A 320 -23.19 1.90 21.30
N ALA A 321 -22.01 1.32 21.08
CA ALA A 321 -21.45 1.17 19.75
C ALA A 321 -20.38 0.06 19.69
N THR A 322 -20.21 -0.54 18.50
CA THR A 322 -19.12 -1.45 18.13
C THR A 322 -18.58 -1.04 16.76
N ASP A 323 -17.33 -1.41 16.43
CA ASP A 323 -16.77 -1.17 15.10
C ASP A 323 -17.34 -2.21 14.11
N ILE A 324 -18.23 -1.77 13.23
CA ILE A 324 -18.88 -2.62 12.23
C ILE A 324 -18.30 -2.29 10.86
N GLY A 325 -17.87 -3.33 10.14
CA GLY A 325 -17.51 -3.25 8.74
C GLY A 325 -18.24 -4.30 7.92
N LYS A 326 -18.80 -3.90 6.78
CA LYS A 326 -19.41 -4.81 5.80
C LYS A 326 -18.84 -4.46 4.43
N ILE A 327 -18.41 -5.47 3.70
CA ILE A 327 -17.95 -5.30 2.33
C ILE A 327 -18.59 -6.38 1.46
N PHE A 328 -19.00 -5.96 0.28
CA PHE A 328 -19.50 -6.82 -0.78
C PHE A 328 -18.76 -6.52 -2.06
N VAL A 329 -18.24 -7.55 -2.72
CA VAL A 329 -17.40 -7.47 -3.92
C VAL A 329 -17.96 -8.40 -4.99
N ILE A 330 -17.95 -7.92 -6.23
CA ILE A 330 -18.16 -8.75 -7.43
C ILE A 330 -16.98 -8.51 -8.36
N THR A 331 -16.45 -9.59 -8.91
CA THR A 331 -15.37 -9.56 -9.91
C THR A 331 -15.79 -10.39 -11.13
N GLY A 332 -15.46 -9.90 -12.30
CA GLY A 332 -15.67 -10.62 -13.54
C GLY A 332 -14.50 -10.46 -14.50
N LYS A 333 -14.14 -11.53 -15.21
CA LYS A 333 -13.07 -11.53 -16.22
C LYS A 333 -13.55 -12.34 -17.44
N LEU A 334 -13.32 -11.78 -18.61
CA LEU A 334 -13.58 -12.42 -19.89
C LEU A 334 -12.29 -12.46 -20.69
N SER A 335 -11.92 -13.64 -21.18
CA SER A 335 -10.68 -13.85 -21.94
C SER A 335 -11.04 -14.41 -23.31
N TRP A 336 -10.58 -13.76 -24.36
CA TRP A 336 -10.90 -14.11 -25.73
C TRP A 336 -9.64 -14.21 -26.61
N ARG A 337 -9.49 -15.33 -27.32
CA ARG A 337 -8.42 -15.59 -28.28
C ARG A 337 -8.99 -15.60 -29.70
N PRO A 338 -9.12 -14.44 -30.38
CA PRO A 338 -9.68 -14.34 -31.70
C PRO A 338 -8.81 -15.01 -32.77
N THR A 339 -7.49 -14.95 -32.59
CA THR A 339 -6.48 -15.61 -33.45
C THR A 339 -5.43 -16.29 -32.57
N ASP A 340 -4.54 -17.07 -33.15
CA ASP A 340 -3.43 -17.69 -32.42
C ASP A 340 -2.37 -16.66 -31.96
N MET A 341 -2.40 -15.47 -32.56
CA MET A 341 -1.48 -14.36 -32.23
C MET A 341 -2.05 -13.38 -31.23
N ASP A 342 -3.38 -13.29 -31.10
CA ASP A 342 -4.05 -12.25 -30.32
C ASP A 342 -4.74 -12.85 -29.11
N GLN A 343 -4.60 -12.19 -27.98
CA GLN A 343 -5.35 -12.42 -26.77
C GLN A 343 -5.94 -11.11 -26.25
N LEU A 344 -7.21 -11.15 -25.92
CA LEU A 344 -7.95 -10.02 -25.38
C LEU A 344 -8.53 -10.42 -24.02
N GLN A 345 -8.39 -9.55 -23.04
CA GLN A 345 -8.99 -9.73 -21.72
C GLN A 345 -9.80 -8.49 -21.36
N GLY A 346 -10.99 -8.71 -20.76
CA GLY A 346 -11.79 -7.67 -20.14
C GLY A 346 -11.98 -7.99 -18.68
N PHE A 347 -11.74 -7.03 -17.82
CA PHE A 347 -11.86 -7.17 -16.38
C PHE A 347 -12.82 -6.14 -15.81
N GLY A 348 -13.65 -6.56 -14.84
CA GLY A 348 -14.59 -5.71 -14.14
C GLY A 348 -14.63 -6.02 -12.64
N TYR A 349 -14.63 -4.97 -11.85
CA TYR A 349 -14.69 -5.03 -10.39
C TYR A 349 -15.69 -4.02 -9.87
N TRP A 350 -16.49 -4.43 -8.89
CA TRP A 350 -17.43 -3.58 -8.18
C TRP A 350 -17.51 -3.94 -6.71
N GLN A 351 -17.47 -2.93 -5.83
CA GLN A 351 -17.44 -3.05 -4.39
C GLN A 351 -18.39 -2.07 -3.72
N LEU A 352 -19.05 -2.53 -2.66
CA LEU A 352 -19.74 -1.69 -1.67
C LEU A 352 -19.09 -1.91 -0.30
N LYS A 353 -18.94 -0.82 0.47
CA LYS A 353 -18.42 -0.84 1.83
C LYS A 353 -19.29 0.03 2.74
N GLU A 354 -19.80 -0.56 3.82
CA GLU A 354 -20.49 0.11 4.90
C GLU A 354 -19.66 0.05 6.18
N LYS A 355 -19.41 1.20 6.78
CA LYS A 355 -18.75 1.31 8.08
C LYS A 355 -19.44 2.41 8.90
N PRO A 356 -20.56 2.08 9.60
CA PRO A 356 -21.40 3.08 10.25
C PRO A 356 -20.71 3.78 11.43
N ASN A 357 -19.73 3.13 12.07
CA ASN A 357 -19.04 3.62 13.26
C ASN A 357 -17.54 3.81 13.02
N ARG A 358 -17.17 4.41 11.88
CA ARG A 358 -15.75 4.67 11.54
C ARG A 358 -15.13 5.67 12.51
N GLY A 359 -13.94 5.32 13.02
CA GLY A 359 -13.19 6.14 13.96
C GLY A 359 -13.50 5.88 15.43
N LEU A 360 -14.43 4.95 15.73
CA LEU A 360 -14.69 4.53 17.10
C LEU A 360 -13.42 4.05 17.78
N SER A 361 -13.10 4.61 18.94
CA SER A 361 -11.89 4.30 19.70
C SER A 361 -12.09 4.72 21.17
N ASN A 362 -11.16 4.39 22.05
CA ASN A 362 -11.15 4.88 23.43
C ASN A 362 -11.03 6.40 23.57
N THR A 363 -10.59 7.08 22.51
CA THR A 363 -10.51 8.55 22.44
C THR A 363 -11.58 9.18 21.56
N CYS A 364 -12.49 8.40 20.99
CA CYS A 364 -13.60 8.87 20.17
C CYS A 364 -14.83 7.98 20.40
N GLY A 365 -15.75 8.45 21.20
CA GLY A 365 -17.04 7.77 21.50
C GLY A 365 -18.04 7.84 20.33
N PRO A 366 -19.31 7.39 20.58
CA PRO A 366 -20.33 7.30 19.53
C PRO A 366 -20.76 8.64 18.91
N ASP A 367 -20.51 9.76 19.54
CA ASP A 367 -20.81 11.10 19.02
C ASP A 367 -19.76 11.62 18.03
N CYS A 368 -18.50 11.23 18.19
CA CYS A 368 -17.42 11.73 17.35
C CYS A 368 -17.10 10.87 16.12
N ILE A 369 -17.83 9.80 15.87
CA ILE A 369 -17.64 8.90 14.74
C ILE A 369 -18.15 9.46 13.41
N LEU A 370 -17.71 8.84 12.33
CA LEU A 370 -18.18 9.09 10.97
C LEU A 370 -18.88 7.84 10.41
N ALA A 371 -20.04 8.01 9.79
CA ALA A 371 -20.66 6.96 9.00
C ALA A 371 -20.11 6.97 7.58
N GLN A 372 -19.63 5.82 7.10
CA GLN A 372 -19.12 5.62 5.76
C GLN A 372 -20.01 4.66 4.96
N ASN A 373 -20.41 5.09 3.77
CA ASN A 373 -21.07 4.24 2.76
C ASN A 373 -20.38 4.49 1.41
N SER A 374 -19.50 3.61 1.01
CA SER A 374 -18.56 3.82 -0.08
C SER A 374 -18.74 2.80 -1.18
N TRP A 375 -18.36 3.18 -2.40
CA TRP A 375 -18.23 2.25 -3.52
C TRP A 375 -16.84 2.39 -4.16
N SER A 376 -16.34 1.28 -4.74
CA SER A 376 -15.14 1.26 -5.58
C SER A 376 -15.41 0.44 -6.85
N ARG A 377 -14.88 0.88 -7.99
CA ARG A 377 -15.08 0.25 -9.30
C ARG A 377 -13.81 0.31 -10.11
N MET A 378 -13.57 -0.75 -10.88
CA MET A 378 -12.46 -0.82 -11.83
C MET A 378 -12.92 -1.55 -13.09
N TRP A 379 -12.50 -1.05 -14.25
CA TRP A 379 -12.77 -1.64 -15.54
C TRP A 379 -11.54 -1.46 -16.41
N ASN A 380 -11.07 -2.54 -17.02
CA ASN A 380 -9.99 -2.48 -18.00
C ASN A 380 -10.14 -3.52 -19.09
N GLY A 381 -9.44 -3.27 -20.17
CA GLY A 381 -9.20 -4.20 -21.25
C GLY A 381 -7.73 -4.32 -21.55
N THR A 382 -7.25 -5.53 -21.73
CA THR A 382 -5.87 -5.86 -22.10
C THR A 382 -5.89 -6.53 -23.47
N TRP A 383 -4.99 -6.12 -24.35
CA TRP A 383 -4.71 -6.76 -25.63
C TRP A 383 -3.24 -7.13 -25.70
N GLU A 384 -2.99 -8.38 -26.01
CA GLU A 384 -1.68 -8.98 -26.17
C GLU A 384 -1.56 -9.54 -27.58
N ARG A 385 -0.40 -9.35 -28.21
CA ARG A 385 -0.14 -9.88 -29.54
C ARG A 385 1.29 -10.36 -29.71
N THR A 386 1.43 -11.60 -30.16
CA THR A 386 2.69 -12.15 -30.64
C THR A 386 2.79 -11.88 -32.16
N TRP A 387 3.66 -10.95 -32.57
CA TRP A 387 3.85 -10.56 -33.98
C TRP A 387 4.77 -11.53 -34.74
N SER A 388 5.75 -12.05 -34.00
CA SER A 388 6.74 -13.04 -34.48
C SER A 388 7.42 -13.68 -33.28
N ASP A 389 8.29 -14.64 -33.50
CA ASP A 389 9.11 -15.27 -32.44
C ASP A 389 9.97 -14.26 -31.67
N ASN A 390 10.25 -13.11 -32.28
CA ASN A 390 11.11 -12.08 -31.73
C ASN A 390 10.37 -10.83 -31.25
N LEU A 391 9.08 -10.67 -31.53
CA LEU A 391 8.34 -9.46 -31.19
C LEU A 391 6.99 -9.80 -30.56
N PHE A 392 6.83 -9.34 -29.32
CA PHE A 392 5.59 -9.42 -28.54
C PHE A 392 5.19 -8.02 -28.08
N THR A 393 3.89 -7.76 -28.00
CA THR A 393 3.34 -6.50 -27.47
C THR A 393 2.13 -6.78 -26.61
N ASP A 394 1.94 -5.93 -25.60
CA ASP A 394 0.76 -5.91 -24.73
C ASP A 394 0.29 -4.47 -24.49
N VAL A 395 -1.01 -4.25 -24.34
CA VAL A 395 -1.64 -2.95 -24.06
C VAL A 395 -2.79 -3.14 -23.09
N THR A 396 -2.78 -2.38 -21.99
CA THR A 396 -3.90 -2.29 -21.04
C THR A 396 -4.42 -0.86 -21.00
N ALA A 397 -5.74 -0.71 -21.05
CA ALA A 397 -6.41 0.57 -20.87
C ALA A 397 -7.65 0.40 -20.01
N GLY A 398 -7.89 1.36 -19.14
CA GLY A 398 -9.03 1.27 -18.25
C GLY A 398 -9.19 2.45 -17.32
N VAL A 399 -10.09 2.28 -16.38
CA VAL A 399 -10.40 3.29 -15.38
C VAL A 399 -10.69 2.64 -14.04
N MET A 400 -10.17 3.22 -12.99
CA MET A 400 -10.62 2.94 -11.64
C MET A 400 -11.20 4.19 -10.99
N GLY A 401 -12.08 4.00 -10.02
CA GLY A 401 -12.62 5.08 -9.23
C GLY A 401 -13.32 4.60 -7.98
N PHE A 402 -13.39 5.48 -7.01
CA PHE A 402 -14.14 5.27 -5.78
C PHE A 402 -14.76 6.56 -5.25
N SER A 403 -15.74 6.41 -4.37
CA SER A 403 -16.33 7.52 -3.63
C SER A 403 -16.47 7.13 -2.16
N TRP A 404 -15.97 8.00 -1.30
CA TRP A 404 -16.00 7.84 0.14
C TRP A 404 -16.74 9.00 0.82
N PRO A 405 -18.06 9.01 0.82
CA PRO A 405 -18.81 9.92 1.66
C PRO A 405 -18.65 9.50 3.12
N MET A 406 -18.27 10.43 3.97
CA MET A 406 -18.19 10.29 5.42
C MET A 406 -19.04 11.36 6.07
N VAL A 407 -19.98 10.95 6.91
CA VAL A 407 -20.98 11.82 7.52
C VAL A 407 -20.83 11.75 9.05
N ALA A 408 -20.89 12.88 9.73
CA ALA A 408 -20.86 12.92 11.20
C ALA A 408 -22.11 12.24 11.78
N ALA A 409 -21.93 11.51 12.89
CA ALA A 409 -23.02 10.81 13.56
C ALA A 409 -24.00 11.77 14.25
N VAL A 410 -23.49 12.93 14.67
CA VAL A 410 -24.28 13.99 15.32
C VAL A 410 -24.13 15.31 14.57
N ASP A 411 -25.10 16.21 14.74
CA ASP A 411 -25.07 17.53 14.09
C ASP A 411 -24.00 18.41 14.72
N PRO A 412 -22.99 18.90 13.96
CA PRO A 412 -21.96 19.79 14.46
C PRO A 412 -22.49 21.15 14.91
N LYS A 413 -23.69 21.55 14.52
CA LYS A 413 -24.33 22.76 15.00
C LYS A 413 -24.70 22.71 16.47
N THR A 414 -25.16 21.55 16.92
CA THR A 414 -25.54 21.33 18.32
C THR A 414 -24.43 20.73 19.16
N ASN A 415 -23.48 20.06 18.51
CA ASN A 415 -22.34 19.38 19.13
C ASN A 415 -21.05 19.72 18.37
N PRO A 416 -20.47 20.90 18.52
CA PRO A 416 -19.28 21.28 17.79
C PRO A 416 -18.10 20.34 18.06
N PRO A 417 -17.25 20.06 17.05
CA PRO A 417 -16.07 19.20 17.22
C PRO A 417 -15.11 19.75 18.25
N ARG A 418 -14.68 18.93 19.18
CA ARG A 418 -13.69 19.26 20.24
C ARG A 418 -12.62 18.20 20.32
N ILE A 419 -11.43 18.61 20.71
CA ILE A 419 -10.34 17.72 21.06
C ILE A 419 -9.69 18.23 22.34
N ASP A 420 -9.63 17.39 23.37
CA ASP A 420 -8.86 17.71 24.58
C ASP A 420 -7.39 17.32 24.35
N ASP A 421 -6.51 18.31 24.35
CA ASP A 421 -5.09 18.14 23.98
C ASP A 421 -4.29 17.42 25.08
N SER A 422 -4.74 17.47 26.34
CA SER A 422 -4.10 16.74 27.44
C SER A 422 -4.36 15.23 27.38
N THR A 423 -5.56 14.83 26.96
CA THR A 423 -5.98 13.41 26.93
C THR A 423 -6.02 12.82 25.53
N GLY A 424 -6.15 13.67 24.49
CA GLY A 424 -6.42 13.26 23.12
C GLY A 424 -7.87 12.84 22.86
N VAL A 425 -8.75 12.96 23.86
CA VAL A 425 -10.16 12.62 23.74
C VAL A 425 -10.87 13.61 22.83
N ARG A 426 -11.64 13.08 21.90
CA ARG A 426 -12.48 13.83 20.96
C ARG A 426 -13.94 13.70 21.37
N THR A 427 -14.66 14.80 21.37
CA THR A 427 -16.09 14.87 21.68
C THR A 427 -16.81 15.75 20.66
N GLY A 428 -18.15 15.70 20.68
CA GLY A 428 -18.96 16.39 19.68
C GLY A 428 -18.91 15.71 18.32
N ALA A 429 -19.36 16.39 17.28
CA ALA A 429 -19.44 15.83 15.94
C ALA A 429 -18.06 15.40 15.44
N GLY A 430 -18.02 14.27 14.76
CA GLY A 430 -16.78 13.79 14.14
C GLY A 430 -16.14 14.90 13.28
N TYR A 431 -14.92 15.27 13.62
CA TYR A 431 -14.19 16.31 12.90
C TYR A 431 -13.86 15.85 11.49
N GLY A 432 -14.33 16.62 10.55
CA GLY A 432 -14.01 16.46 9.15
C GLY A 432 -14.86 15.44 8.39
N PRO A 433 -16.23 15.43 8.53
CA PRO A 433 -17.04 14.77 7.51
C PRO A 433 -16.66 15.30 6.14
N PHE A 434 -16.46 14.38 5.19
CA PHE A 434 -16.00 14.76 3.86
C PHE A 434 -16.53 13.80 2.79
N ILE A 435 -16.46 14.25 1.54
CA ILE A 435 -16.59 13.40 0.36
C ILE A 435 -15.23 13.36 -0.32
N PHE A 436 -14.71 12.17 -0.50
CA PHE A 436 -13.48 11.94 -1.24
C PHE A 436 -13.79 11.04 -2.44
N ASN A 437 -13.61 11.59 -3.63
CA ASN A 437 -13.77 10.85 -4.87
C ASN A 437 -12.42 10.79 -5.57
N ARG A 438 -12.08 9.62 -6.08
CA ARG A 438 -10.91 9.44 -6.95
C ARG A 438 -11.33 8.86 -8.28
N TYR A 439 -10.69 9.32 -9.33
CA TYR A 439 -10.91 8.84 -10.68
C TYR A 439 -9.57 8.77 -11.41
N LYS A 440 -9.20 7.57 -11.87
CA LYS A 440 -7.91 7.30 -12.50
C LYS A 440 -8.10 6.59 -13.84
N PRO A 441 -8.36 7.31 -14.95
CA PRO A 441 -8.20 6.75 -16.29
C PRO A 441 -6.72 6.56 -16.55
N GLN A 442 -6.37 5.40 -17.09
CA GLN A 442 -4.98 5.04 -17.32
C GLN A 442 -4.84 4.11 -18.52
N THR A 443 -3.70 4.22 -19.18
CA THR A 443 -3.28 3.30 -20.22
C THR A 443 -1.78 3.10 -20.14
N ARG A 444 -1.37 1.89 -20.36
CA ARG A 444 0.04 1.49 -20.30
C ARG A 444 0.35 0.43 -21.34
N GLY A 445 1.64 0.34 -21.76
CA GLY A 445 2.00 -0.52 -22.82
C GLY A 445 3.49 -0.89 -22.92
N SER A 446 3.85 -2.16 -23.34
CA SER A 446 5.22 -2.60 -23.63
C SER A 446 5.37 -3.37 -24.92
N ALA A 447 6.54 -3.18 -25.59
CA ALA A 447 7.04 -4.04 -26.66
C ALA A 447 8.30 -4.77 -26.17
N TYR A 448 8.37 -6.01 -26.50
CA TYR A 448 9.51 -6.88 -26.22
C TYR A 448 10.10 -7.32 -27.55
N TYR A 449 11.37 -7.03 -27.73
CA TYR A 449 12.12 -7.47 -28.89
C TYR A 449 13.34 -8.30 -28.49
N PHE A 450 13.37 -9.52 -28.96
CA PHE A 450 14.38 -10.50 -28.63
C PHE A 450 15.35 -10.67 -29.78
N THR A 451 16.65 -10.69 -29.50
CA THR A 451 17.67 -10.93 -30.54
C THR A 451 18.92 -11.58 -29.94
N ASP A 452 19.54 -12.46 -30.70
CA ASP A 452 20.80 -13.14 -30.38
C ASP A 452 21.99 -12.47 -31.08
N ALA A 453 21.92 -11.15 -31.30
CA ALA A 453 22.95 -10.38 -31.97
C ALA A 453 23.98 -9.82 -30.97
N VAL A 454 25.22 -9.58 -31.44
CA VAL A 454 26.26 -8.78 -30.76
C VAL A 454 26.59 -9.21 -29.32
N GLY A 455 27.23 -10.37 -29.17
CA GLY A 455 27.86 -10.74 -27.90
C GLY A 455 26.95 -11.36 -26.85
N GLY A 456 25.77 -11.86 -27.23
CA GLY A 456 24.83 -12.55 -26.35
C GLY A 456 23.38 -12.38 -26.77
N THR A 457 22.48 -12.77 -25.89
CA THR A 457 21.03 -12.58 -26.05
C THR A 457 20.59 -11.27 -25.45
N HIS A 458 19.84 -10.47 -26.19
CA HIS A 458 19.25 -9.22 -25.75
C HIS A 458 17.73 -9.33 -25.71
N ASP A 459 17.15 -8.98 -24.60
CA ASP A 459 15.70 -8.86 -24.40
C ASP A 459 15.36 -7.38 -24.18
N PHE A 460 15.15 -6.65 -25.28
CA PHE A 460 14.77 -5.25 -25.24
C PHE A 460 13.32 -5.11 -24.82
N LYS A 461 13.07 -4.17 -23.94
CA LYS A 461 11.76 -3.75 -23.48
C LYS A 461 11.63 -2.25 -23.63
N LEU A 462 10.58 -1.81 -24.33
CA LEU A 462 10.21 -0.42 -24.50
C LEU A 462 8.78 -0.24 -24.01
N GLY A 463 8.45 0.82 -23.29
CA GLY A 463 7.07 1.02 -22.86
C GLY A 463 6.72 2.43 -22.40
N TYR A 464 5.43 2.60 -22.07
CA TYR A 464 4.86 3.85 -21.58
C TYR A 464 3.84 3.58 -20.47
N ASP A 465 3.54 4.64 -19.70
CA ASP A 465 2.49 4.66 -18.69
C ASP A 465 1.88 6.07 -18.66
N ILE A 466 0.61 6.17 -18.99
CA ILE A 466 -0.12 7.45 -19.03
C ILE A 466 -1.32 7.32 -18.11
N MET A 467 -1.43 8.21 -17.14
CA MET A 467 -2.48 8.18 -16.13
C MET A 467 -2.86 9.59 -15.72
N ILE A 468 -4.15 9.82 -15.53
CA ILE A 468 -4.65 11.00 -14.82
C ILE A 468 -5.09 10.54 -13.45
N ASP A 469 -4.40 10.97 -12.40
CA ASP A 469 -4.85 10.79 -11.02
C ASP A 469 -5.62 12.04 -10.59
N SER A 470 -6.93 11.87 -10.35
CA SER A 470 -7.82 12.95 -9.91
C SER A 470 -8.29 12.68 -8.50
N ALA A 471 -8.02 13.60 -7.59
CA ALA A 471 -8.46 13.58 -6.21
C ALA A 471 -9.44 14.73 -5.95
N GLN A 472 -10.71 14.40 -5.83
CA GLN A 472 -11.76 15.35 -5.51
C GLN A 472 -12.08 15.28 -4.02
N PHE A 473 -11.76 16.36 -3.31
CA PHE A 473 -11.96 16.43 -1.88
C PHE A 473 -12.92 17.58 -1.53
N GLY A 474 -14.04 17.22 -0.92
CA GLY A 474 -15.06 18.20 -0.51
C GLY A 474 -15.38 18.10 0.97
N ARG A 475 -15.42 19.24 1.66
CA ARG A 475 -15.96 19.35 3.01
C ARG A 475 -17.21 20.19 2.97
N THR A 476 -18.30 19.67 3.52
CA THR A 476 -19.60 20.33 3.56
C THR A 476 -19.69 21.27 4.77
N PHE A 477 -20.69 22.12 4.78
CA PHE A 477 -20.99 22.97 5.94
C PHE A 477 -21.28 22.15 7.23
N ALA A 478 -21.89 20.99 7.06
CA ALA A 478 -22.14 20.04 8.16
C ALA A 478 -20.87 19.42 8.73
N SER A 479 -19.69 19.76 8.20
CA SER A 479 -18.41 19.26 8.71
C SER A 479 -17.79 20.13 9.81
N GLY A 480 -18.50 21.15 10.29
CA GLY A 480 -18.02 22.05 11.31
C GLY A 480 -17.10 23.16 10.74
N GLY A 481 -17.58 24.40 10.65
CA GLY A 481 -16.76 25.58 10.34
C GLY A 481 -15.73 25.86 11.42
N THR A 482 -15.99 25.38 12.63
CA THR A 482 -15.16 25.60 13.83
C THR A 482 -14.81 24.27 14.49
N ARG A 483 -13.68 24.23 15.19
CA ARG A 483 -13.26 23.15 16.08
C ARG A 483 -12.57 23.75 17.29
N TYR A 484 -12.91 23.29 18.47
CA TYR A 484 -12.32 23.71 19.72
C TYR A 484 -11.20 22.77 20.16
N VAL A 485 -10.13 23.34 20.71
CA VAL A 485 -9.08 22.60 21.40
C VAL A 485 -9.19 22.93 22.88
N ASP A 486 -9.37 21.90 23.68
CA ASP A 486 -9.46 22.02 25.14
C ASP A 486 -8.15 21.52 25.79
N ASP A 487 -7.87 22.00 26.98
CA ASP A 487 -6.85 21.47 27.88
C ASP A 487 -7.49 21.15 29.21
N ALA A 488 -7.55 19.84 29.55
CA ALA A 488 -8.27 19.35 30.72
C ALA A 488 -9.71 19.90 30.82
N GLY A 489 -10.41 19.95 29.67
CA GLY A 489 -11.79 20.40 29.55
C GLY A 489 -11.98 21.93 29.51
N THR A 490 -10.90 22.72 29.55
CA THR A 490 -10.95 24.18 29.37
C THR A 490 -10.61 24.53 27.93
N PRO A 491 -11.45 25.26 27.20
CA PRO A 491 -11.13 25.70 25.84
C PRO A 491 -9.91 26.64 25.84
N ILE A 492 -8.96 26.39 24.95
CA ILE A 492 -7.72 27.15 24.83
C ILE A 492 -7.42 27.65 23.42
N GLU A 493 -7.92 26.95 22.40
CA GLU A 493 -7.73 27.36 21.02
C GLU A 493 -9.02 27.14 20.21
N LEU A 494 -9.22 28.01 19.22
CA LEU A 494 -10.28 27.90 18.22
C LEU A 494 -9.67 27.75 16.83
N VAL A 495 -10.05 26.70 16.14
CA VAL A 495 -9.73 26.47 14.72
C VAL A 495 -10.94 26.86 13.88
N ILE A 496 -10.76 27.82 13.00
CA ILE A 496 -11.77 28.31 12.06
C ILE A 496 -11.44 27.76 10.67
N ASN A 497 -12.41 27.14 9.99
CA ASN A 497 -12.23 26.49 8.70
C ASN A 497 -13.01 27.19 7.59
N ASN A 498 -12.53 27.08 6.33
CA ASN A 498 -13.17 27.64 5.13
C ASN A 498 -14.33 26.81 4.56
N PHE A 499 -14.95 25.97 5.37
CA PHE A 499 -16.03 25.10 4.90
C PHE A 499 -17.36 25.87 4.65
N PRO A 500 -18.19 25.44 3.68
CA PRO A 500 -17.98 24.38 2.70
C PRO A 500 -16.91 24.73 1.65
N GLN A 501 -16.13 23.74 1.27
CA GLN A 501 -15.11 23.84 0.23
C GLN A 501 -15.12 22.59 -0.66
N PHE A 502 -14.63 22.72 -1.88
CA PHE A 502 -14.41 21.63 -2.81
C PHE A 502 -13.14 21.87 -3.62
N ALA A 503 -12.26 20.91 -3.65
CA ALA A 503 -11.03 20.92 -4.45
C ALA A 503 -11.03 19.70 -5.38
N ASP A 504 -10.50 19.85 -6.59
CA ASP A 504 -10.24 18.76 -7.54
C ASP A 504 -8.80 18.93 -8.02
N ASP A 505 -7.92 18.21 -7.39
CA ASP A 505 -6.50 18.17 -7.70
C ASP A 505 -6.23 17.03 -8.68
N ARG A 506 -5.41 17.31 -9.69
CA ARG A 506 -5.08 16.34 -10.73
C ARG A 506 -3.59 16.28 -11.00
N ASN A 507 -3.12 15.07 -11.27
CA ASN A 507 -1.78 14.81 -11.74
C ASN A 507 -1.85 14.00 -13.04
N LEU A 508 -1.33 14.58 -14.13
CA LEU A 508 -1.13 13.86 -15.39
C LEU A 508 0.27 13.24 -15.39
N HIS A 509 0.34 11.94 -15.28
CA HIS A 509 1.54 11.15 -15.48
C HIS A 509 1.72 10.82 -16.95
N THR A 510 2.93 11.00 -17.44
CA THR A 510 3.32 10.61 -18.81
C THR A 510 4.73 10.09 -18.74
N ASP A 511 4.86 8.78 -18.71
CA ASP A 511 6.12 8.10 -18.50
C ASP A 511 6.47 7.25 -19.70
N PHE A 512 7.79 7.15 -20.00
CA PHE A 512 8.35 6.27 -21.02
C PHE A 512 9.56 5.55 -20.45
N PHE A 513 9.78 4.31 -20.86
CA PHE A 513 10.90 3.55 -20.37
C PHE A 513 11.50 2.65 -21.46
N VAL A 514 12.79 2.34 -21.29
CA VAL A 514 13.52 1.36 -22.09
C VAL A 514 14.45 0.55 -21.19
N GLN A 515 14.54 -0.74 -21.44
CA GLN A 515 15.40 -1.67 -20.72
C GLN A 515 15.96 -2.69 -21.69
N ASP A 516 17.20 -3.10 -21.47
CA ASP A 516 17.82 -4.29 -22.06
C ASP A 516 18.16 -5.29 -20.95
N THR A 517 17.78 -6.53 -21.13
CA THR A 517 18.25 -7.66 -20.34
C THR A 517 19.25 -8.44 -21.22
N TRP A 518 20.53 -8.10 -21.05
CA TRP A 518 21.63 -8.68 -21.84
C TRP A 518 22.20 -9.90 -21.15
N THR A 519 22.02 -11.07 -21.74
CA THR A 519 22.59 -12.33 -21.24
C THR A 519 23.88 -12.65 -22.04
N ILE A 520 25.00 -12.66 -21.36
CA ILE A 520 26.34 -12.91 -21.90
C ILE A 520 26.73 -14.36 -21.60
N GLY A 521 26.80 -15.18 -22.64
CA GLY A 521 26.95 -16.61 -22.48
C GLY A 521 25.78 -17.20 -21.70
N SER A 522 26.04 -18.21 -20.83
CA SER A 522 25.03 -18.85 -19.97
C SER A 522 24.99 -18.32 -18.52
N ARG A 523 25.92 -17.42 -18.13
CA ARG A 523 26.19 -17.15 -16.71
C ARG A 523 26.00 -15.72 -16.26
N ILE A 524 26.07 -14.75 -17.14
CA ILE A 524 26.04 -13.35 -16.77
C ILE A 524 24.83 -12.69 -17.40
N THR A 525 24.00 -12.03 -16.59
CA THR A 525 22.91 -11.19 -17.07
C THR A 525 23.09 -9.77 -16.55
N VAL A 526 23.08 -8.81 -17.47
CA VAL A 526 23.09 -7.37 -17.16
C VAL A 526 21.72 -6.80 -17.51
N ASN A 527 21.05 -6.22 -16.53
CA ASN A 527 19.81 -5.47 -16.71
C ASN A 527 20.15 -3.99 -16.72
N GLY A 528 19.94 -3.30 -17.81
CA GLY A 528 20.18 -1.86 -17.90
C GLY A 528 18.97 -1.14 -18.44
N GLY A 529 18.53 -0.07 -17.78
CA GLY A 529 17.36 0.66 -18.27
C GLY A 529 17.22 2.05 -17.69
N VAL A 530 16.35 2.82 -18.30
CA VAL A 530 16.00 4.17 -17.88
C VAL A 530 14.50 4.41 -18.05
N ARG A 531 13.91 5.09 -17.08
CA ARG A 531 12.54 5.59 -17.15
C ARG A 531 12.56 7.12 -17.14
N PHE A 532 11.92 7.74 -18.11
CA PHE A 532 11.55 9.14 -18.09
C PHE A 532 10.16 9.24 -17.46
N GLN A 533 9.99 10.17 -16.53
CA GLN A 533 8.72 10.42 -15.86
C GLN A 533 8.40 11.90 -15.93
N ARG A 534 7.21 12.22 -16.42
CA ARG A 534 6.64 13.56 -16.37
C ARG A 534 5.37 13.55 -15.55
N GLN A 535 5.32 14.40 -14.52
CA GLN A 535 4.15 14.59 -13.68
C GLN A 535 3.72 16.06 -13.79
N LYS A 536 2.55 16.30 -14.38
CA LYS A 536 1.97 17.64 -14.49
C LYS A 536 0.83 17.80 -13.49
N LEU A 537 1.05 18.64 -12.51
CA LEU A 537 0.09 18.98 -11.46
C LEU A 537 -0.75 20.17 -11.88
N TYR A 538 -2.06 20.06 -11.74
CA TYR A 538 -3.01 21.13 -12.00
C TYR A 538 -4.27 20.96 -11.17
N TYR A 539 -5.00 22.02 -10.91
CA TYR A 539 -6.35 21.93 -10.37
C TYR A 539 -7.39 22.50 -11.36
N VAL A 540 -8.61 22.00 -11.28
CA VAL A 540 -9.73 22.48 -12.08
C VAL A 540 -10.54 23.51 -11.31
N ASP A 541 -11.51 24.13 -11.98
CA ASP A 541 -12.37 25.13 -11.39
C ASP A 541 -12.99 24.68 -10.06
N GLY A 542 -12.92 25.54 -9.07
CA GLY A 542 -13.46 25.33 -7.74
C GLY A 542 -14.27 26.54 -7.26
N ASN A 543 -14.71 26.49 -6.02
CA ASN A 543 -15.37 27.62 -5.38
C ASN A 543 -15.04 27.74 -3.89
N SER A 544 -15.19 28.93 -3.36
CA SER A 544 -15.14 29.23 -1.93
C SER A 544 -16.47 29.79 -1.50
N ASN A 545 -17.13 29.17 -0.52
CA ASN A 545 -18.45 29.55 -0.04
C ASN A 545 -18.54 29.57 1.50
N SER A 546 -17.42 29.85 2.18
CA SER A 546 -17.41 29.89 3.64
C SER A 546 -18.37 30.94 4.18
N PRO A 547 -19.20 30.63 5.18
CA PRO A 547 -20.03 31.60 5.88
C PRO A 547 -19.20 32.45 6.83
N ILE A 548 -18.02 31.99 7.23
CA ILE A 548 -17.13 32.73 8.13
C ILE A 548 -16.38 33.75 7.29
N ARG A 549 -16.92 34.95 7.26
CA ARG A 549 -16.43 36.10 6.49
C ARG A 549 -16.99 37.38 7.06
N ASN A 550 -16.37 38.51 6.70
CA ASN A 550 -16.76 39.86 7.15
C ASN A 550 -16.73 40.02 8.69
N ILE A 551 -15.92 39.26 9.36
CA ILE A 551 -15.64 39.34 10.79
C ILE A 551 -14.26 39.99 10.90
N THR A 552 -14.13 41.09 11.64
CA THR A 552 -12.86 41.81 11.76
C THR A 552 -12.30 41.64 13.17
N HIS A 553 -11.09 41.11 13.26
CA HIS A 553 -10.31 41.08 14.49
C HIS A 553 -9.54 42.40 14.63
N PRO A 554 -9.47 43.03 15.83
CA PRO A 554 -8.81 44.30 16.03
C PRO A 554 -7.36 44.34 15.58
N ASP A 555 -6.60 43.26 15.88
CA ASP A 555 -5.17 43.20 15.63
C ASP A 555 -4.79 42.43 14.35
N TYR A 556 -5.63 41.53 13.86
CA TYR A 556 -5.29 40.61 12.76
C TYR A 556 -6.14 40.83 11.49
N GLY A 557 -7.07 41.81 11.47
CA GLY A 557 -7.90 42.10 10.32
C GLY A 557 -9.01 41.08 10.08
N GLU A 558 -9.34 40.82 8.83
CA GLU A 558 -10.47 39.96 8.47
C GLU A 558 -10.26 38.48 8.86
N ILE A 559 -11.27 37.91 9.53
CA ILE A 559 -11.37 36.50 9.83
C ILE A 559 -12.19 35.82 8.76
N GLY A 560 -11.74 34.63 8.34
CA GLY A 560 -12.43 33.80 7.35
C GLY A 560 -11.98 34.05 5.91
N TRP A 561 -12.81 33.72 4.96
CA TRP A 561 -12.46 33.71 3.53
C TRP A 561 -13.53 34.29 2.66
N PRO A 562 -13.16 35.06 1.60
CA PRO A 562 -14.12 35.58 0.63
C PRO A 562 -14.77 34.45 -0.16
N THR A 563 -15.95 34.73 -0.68
CA THR A 563 -16.67 33.82 -1.60
C THR A 563 -16.34 34.17 -3.05
N GLY A 564 -16.31 33.15 -3.90
CA GLY A 564 -16.11 33.34 -5.34
C GLY A 564 -15.70 32.03 -6.04
N THR A 565 -15.60 32.14 -7.36
CA THR A 565 -15.08 31.06 -8.22
C THR A 565 -13.56 31.11 -8.26
N ILE A 566 -12.93 29.97 -8.20
CA ILE A 566 -11.50 29.75 -8.33
C ILE A 566 -11.29 29.10 -9.69
N GLU A 567 -10.64 29.80 -10.61
CA GLU A 567 -10.33 29.25 -11.94
C GLU A 567 -9.22 28.21 -11.85
N GLY A 568 -9.36 27.13 -12.61
CA GLY A 568 -8.37 26.07 -12.69
C GLY A 568 -7.06 26.54 -13.31
N GLN A 569 -5.95 26.02 -12.83
CA GLN A 569 -4.62 26.38 -13.36
C GLN A 569 -3.60 25.24 -13.21
N ASP A 570 -2.54 25.34 -14.01
CA ASP A 570 -1.35 24.51 -13.84
C ASP A 570 -0.58 24.95 -12.58
N VAL A 571 -0.16 23.97 -11.77
CA VAL A 571 0.60 24.22 -10.53
C VAL A 571 2.09 24.07 -10.80
N HIS A 572 2.50 22.89 -11.26
CA HIS A 572 3.91 22.56 -11.53
C HIS A 572 4.03 21.37 -12.48
N SER A 573 5.21 21.24 -13.11
CA SER A 573 5.54 20.05 -13.89
C SER A 573 6.93 19.55 -13.51
N PHE A 574 7.02 18.29 -13.16
CA PHE A 574 8.27 17.60 -12.88
C PHE A 574 8.64 16.76 -14.10
N ASP A 575 9.89 16.90 -14.57
CA ASP A 575 10.51 16.03 -15.54
C ASP A 575 11.70 15.33 -14.87
N SER A 576 11.75 13.99 -14.91
CA SER A 576 12.78 13.24 -14.22
C SER A 576 13.24 12.00 -14.98
N LEU A 577 14.47 11.57 -14.72
CA LEU A 577 15.07 10.35 -15.27
C LEU A 577 15.45 9.40 -14.15
N ALA A 578 15.04 8.15 -14.27
CA ALA A 578 15.25 7.09 -13.30
C ALA A 578 16.10 5.95 -13.91
N PRO A 579 17.44 6.07 -13.89
CA PRO A 579 18.32 5.01 -14.38
C PRO A 579 18.37 3.83 -13.41
N ARG A 580 18.53 2.62 -13.96
CA ARG A 580 18.67 1.38 -13.20
C ARG A 580 19.65 0.45 -13.90
N ILE A 581 20.46 -0.23 -13.09
CA ILE A 581 21.36 -1.26 -13.57
C ILE A 581 21.41 -2.41 -12.56
N GLY A 582 21.35 -3.63 -13.08
CA GLY A 582 21.48 -4.86 -12.31
C GLY A 582 22.49 -5.81 -12.99
N LEU A 583 23.19 -6.58 -12.17
CA LEU A 583 24.11 -7.63 -12.58
C LEU A 583 23.73 -8.91 -11.85
N ASN A 584 23.48 -9.97 -12.60
CA ASN A 584 23.27 -11.31 -12.06
C ASN A 584 24.34 -12.24 -12.63
N ILE A 585 24.95 -13.04 -11.77
CA ILE A 585 25.98 -14.02 -12.13
C ILE A 585 25.55 -15.38 -11.60
N ASP A 586 25.29 -16.32 -12.49
CA ASP A 586 25.17 -17.74 -12.14
C ASP A 586 26.56 -18.28 -11.79
N ILE A 587 26.83 -18.43 -10.51
CA ILE A 587 28.15 -18.79 -9.98
C ILE A 587 28.57 -20.19 -10.42
N LEU A 588 27.64 -21.13 -10.38
CA LEU A 588 27.88 -22.55 -10.71
C LEU A 588 27.65 -22.86 -12.19
N GLY A 589 26.82 -22.06 -12.87
CA GLY A 589 26.47 -22.22 -14.28
C GLY A 589 25.35 -23.21 -14.53
N ASP A 590 24.62 -23.61 -13.48
CA ASP A 590 23.50 -24.54 -13.52
C ASP A 590 22.25 -23.98 -12.85
N GLY A 591 22.23 -22.67 -12.54
CA GLY A 591 21.12 -21.97 -11.93
C GLY A 591 20.94 -22.20 -10.42
N ARG A 592 21.83 -22.97 -9.76
CA ARG A 592 21.72 -23.29 -8.34
C ARG A 592 22.39 -22.28 -7.40
N ALA A 593 23.15 -21.34 -7.95
CA ALA A 593 23.79 -20.30 -7.15
C ALA A 593 23.91 -19.01 -7.94
N ALA A 594 23.31 -17.93 -7.47
CA ALA A 594 23.33 -16.61 -8.12
C ALA A 594 23.89 -15.54 -7.18
N LEU A 595 24.80 -14.70 -7.71
CA LEU A 595 25.17 -13.42 -7.13
C LEU A 595 24.38 -12.33 -7.86
N LYS A 596 23.70 -11.47 -7.12
CA LYS A 596 22.90 -10.37 -7.64
C LYS A 596 23.37 -9.05 -7.05
N ALA A 597 23.58 -8.07 -7.89
CA ALA A 597 23.90 -6.70 -7.49
C ALA A 597 23.07 -5.73 -8.32
N SER A 598 22.48 -4.71 -7.72
CA SER A 598 21.71 -3.71 -8.45
C SER A 598 21.75 -2.35 -7.77
N VAL A 599 21.62 -1.33 -8.60
CA VAL A 599 21.42 0.05 -8.17
C VAL A 599 20.37 0.71 -9.06
N GLY A 600 19.50 1.51 -8.47
CA GLY A 600 18.42 2.17 -9.21
C GLY A 600 17.91 3.41 -8.52
N ARG A 601 17.43 4.36 -9.31
CA ARG A 601 16.70 5.54 -8.86
C ARG A 601 15.20 5.38 -9.12
N TYR A 602 14.39 5.78 -8.15
CA TYR A 602 12.93 5.71 -8.19
C TYR A 602 12.38 7.05 -7.71
N HIS A 603 11.71 7.79 -8.60
CA HIS A 603 11.13 9.07 -8.22
C HIS A 603 9.80 8.89 -7.50
N PHE A 604 9.44 9.88 -6.69
CA PHE A 604 8.15 9.89 -6.01
C PHE A 604 7.01 10.00 -7.02
N ASN A 605 5.95 9.32 -6.74
CA ASN A 605 4.67 9.62 -7.34
C ASN A 605 3.96 10.65 -6.45
N VAL A 606 3.76 11.82 -7.01
CA VAL A 606 2.99 12.89 -6.38
C VAL A 606 1.53 12.65 -6.74
N ASN A 607 0.73 12.25 -5.77
CA ASN A 607 -0.71 12.06 -5.98
C ASN A 607 -1.46 13.40 -5.81
N ASP A 608 -2.33 13.46 -4.80
CA ASP A 608 -3.10 14.61 -4.38
C ASP A 608 -2.37 15.51 -3.34
N ASP A 609 -1.07 15.30 -3.18
CA ASP A 609 -0.29 15.91 -2.09
C ASP A 609 -0.04 17.43 -2.25
N PHE A 610 -0.43 18.00 -3.40
CA PHE A 610 -0.35 19.45 -3.65
C PHE A 610 -1.65 20.20 -3.33
N GLY A 611 -2.64 19.57 -2.73
CA GLY A 611 -3.89 20.23 -2.30
C GLY A 611 -3.66 21.43 -1.37
N GLY A 612 -2.55 21.48 -0.65
CA GLY A 612 -2.16 22.63 0.17
C GLY A 612 -1.87 23.91 -0.60
N VAL A 613 -1.56 23.83 -1.90
CA VAL A 613 -1.38 25.00 -2.78
C VAL A 613 -2.61 25.27 -3.65
N ASN A 614 -3.64 24.41 -3.62
CA ASN A 614 -4.91 24.63 -4.29
C ASN A 614 -5.75 25.66 -3.52
N PRO A 615 -6.13 26.80 -4.10
CA PRO A 615 -6.98 27.79 -3.43
C PRO A 615 -8.35 27.24 -3.00
N GLY A 616 -8.89 26.23 -3.69
CA GLY A 616 -10.11 25.52 -3.33
C GLY A 616 -9.95 24.50 -2.21
N GLY A 617 -8.73 24.22 -1.75
CA GLY A 617 -8.45 23.26 -0.72
C GLY A 617 -8.93 23.66 0.68
N ALA A 618 -8.90 22.71 1.62
CA ALA A 618 -9.25 22.96 3.01
C ALA A 618 -8.21 23.86 3.67
N ARG A 619 -8.67 24.91 4.34
CA ARG A 619 -7.85 25.91 5.03
C ARG A 619 -8.39 26.20 6.42
N SER A 620 -7.49 26.57 7.33
CA SER A 620 -7.85 26.96 8.69
C SER A 620 -7.07 28.17 9.17
N GLN A 621 -7.66 28.87 10.11
CA GLN A 621 -7.01 29.87 10.96
C GLN A 621 -7.12 29.36 12.40
N VAL A 622 -6.08 29.50 13.19
CA VAL A 622 -6.06 29.09 14.60
C VAL A 622 -5.78 30.30 15.47
N TYR A 623 -6.60 30.47 16.48
CA TYR A 623 -6.50 31.54 17.46
C TYR A 623 -6.44 30.97 18.88
N GLU A 624 -5.76 31.65 19.78
CA GLU A 624 -6.01 31.49 21.21
C GLU A 624 -7.47 31.80 21.49
N PHE A 625 -8.11 31.01 22.36
CA PHE A 625 -9.52 31.17 22.69
C PHE A 625 -9.71 31.43 24.16
N ASN A 626 -10.34 32.54 24.51
CA ASN A 626 -10.64 32.99 25.86
C ASN A 626 -12.17 32.96 26.03
N ASP A 627 -12.70 31.91 26.62
CA ASP A 627 -14.12 31.76 26.92
C ASP A 627 -14.53 32.78 27.99
N LEU A 628 -15.07 33.90 27.59
CA LEU A 628 -15.36 35.05 28.48
C LEU A 628 -16.67 34.90 29.25
N ASP A 629 -17.64 34.21 28.72
CA ASP A 629 -18.98 33.98 29.30
C ASP A 629 -19.18 32.61 29.91
N GLY A 630 -18.23 31.70 29.75
CA GLY A 630 -18.25 30.33 30.31
C GLY A 630 -19.11 29.34 29.54
N ASN A 631 -19.58 29.69 28.32
CA ASN A 631 -20.41 28.83 27.50
C ASN A 631 -19.60 27.81 26.66
N LYS A 632 -18.27 27.95 26.58
CA LYS A 632 -17.33 27.15 25.82
C LYS A 632 -17.52 27.18 24.30
N LEU A 633 -18.20 28.20 23.79
CA LEU A 633 -18.48 28.41 22.36
C LEU A 633 -18.01 29.81 21.96
N TRP A 634 -17.64 30.00 20.73
CA TRP A 634 -17.27 31.31 20.20
C TRP A 634 -18.55 32.11 19.83
N ASP A 635 -18.69 33.28 20.39
CA ASP A 635 -19.84 34.18 20.18
C ASP A 635 -20.08 34.60 18.73
N CYS A 636 -19.06 34.46 17.89
CA CYS A 636 -19.14 34.75 16.47
C CYS A 636 -19.21 33.49 15.57
N ASP A 637 -19.49 32.31 16.15
CA ASP A 637 -19.62 31.09 15.34
C ASP A 637 -20.93 31.13 14.53
N PRO A 638 -20.88 31.30 13.18
CA PRO A 638 -22.07 31.39 12.34
C PRO A 638 -22.88 30.08 12.29
N LEU A 639 -22.36 28.99 12.82
CA LEU A 639 -23.10 27.74 12.99
C LEU A 639 -23.99 27.75 14.21
N GLN A 640 -23.63 28.55 15.21
CA GLN A 640 -24.30 28.62 16.52
C GLN A 640 -25.20 29.86 16.64
N VAL A 641 -24.76 30.99 16.10
CA VAL A 641 -25.42 32.27 16.29
C VAL A 641 -25.65 33.02 14.96
N ASP A 642 -26.68 33.86 14.93
CA ASP A 642 -26.89 34.78 13.80
C ASP A 642 -25.97 36.00 13.95
N ILE A 643 -24.93 36.09 13.12
CA ILE A 643 -23.95 37.14 13.11
C ILE A 643 -24.33 38.33 12.19
N SER A 644 -25.55 38.35 11.62
CA SER A 644 -25.99 39.41 10.68
C SER A 644 -26.01 40.81 11.31
N GLY A 645 -26.14 40.88 12.63
CA GLY A 645 -26.07 42.11 13.44
C GLY A 645 -24.66 42.54 13.85
N GLY A 646 -23.62 41.80 13.40
CA GLY A 646 -22.26 41.93 13.89
C GLY A 646 -21.99 41.09 15.12
N CYS A 647 -20.73 40.82 15.39
CA CYS A 647 -20.27 40.06 16.57
C CYS A 647 -18.98 40.67 17.10
N THR A 648 -18.63 40.36 18.35
CA THR A 648 -17.37 40.78 18.95
C THR A 648 -16.37 39.63 18.91
N THR A 649 -15.13 39.95 18.56
CA THR A 649 -14.04 38.93 18.52
C THR A 649 -13.19 38.93 19.78
N GLN A 650 -13.72 39.44 20.91
CA GLN A 650 -13.00 39.59 22.16
C GLN A 650 -12.54 38.27 22.79
N GLU A 651 -13.20 37.17 22.41
CA GLU A 651 -12.79 35.83 22.86
C GLU A 651 -11.60 35.28 22.08
N LEU A 652 -11.26 35.88 20.93
CA LEU A 652 -10.07 35.48 20.17
C LEU A 652 -8.86 36.30 20.65
N GLY A 653 -7.84 35.58 21.07
CA GLY A 653 -6.53 36.13 21.40
C GLY A 653 -5.59 36.12 20.21
N THR A 654 -4.34 35.79 20.45
CA THR A 654 -3.28 35.76 19.45
C THR A 654 -3.62 34.78 18.30
N ARG A 655 -3.43 35.22 17.05
CA ARG A 655 -3.49 34.31 15.92
C ARG A 655 -2.25 33.42 15.87
N LEU A 656 -2.45 32.12 16.10
CA LEU A 656 -1.38 31.12 16.23
C LEU A 656 -0.94 30.61 14.85
N SER A 657 -1.88 30.46 13.90
CA SER A 657 -1.57 30.03 12.53
C SER A 657 -2.66 30.45 11.54
N GLY A 658 -2.35 30.29 10.25
CA GLY A 658 -3.24 30.63 9.14
C GLY A 658 -3.24 32.12 8.77
N GLN A 659 -3.40 32.43 7.48
CA GLN A 659 -3.53 33.79 6.98
C GLN A 659 -5.00 34.17 6.78
N PRO A 660 -5.38 35.46 6.86
CA PRO A 660 -6.65 35.93 6.31
C PRO A 660 -6.74 35.46 4.86
N GLY A 661 -7.80 34.75 4.51
CA GLY A 661 -7.93 34.20 3.16
C GLY A 661 -8.17 35.27 2.12
N THR A 662 -7.33 35.38 1.11
CA THR A 662 -7.73 35.90 -0.17
C THR A 662 -8.38 34.78 -0.99
N LEU A 663 -9.22 35.11 -1.97
CA LEU A 663 -9.87 34.10 -2.82
C LEU A 663 -8.87 33.16 -3.51
N LEU A 664 -7.70 33.69 -3.86
CA LEU A 664 -6.62 33.03 -4.57
C LEU A 664 -5.42 32.68 -3.67
N GLY A 665 -5.40 33.13 -2.42
CA GLY A 665 -4.28 32.91 -1.50
C GLY A 665 -4.45 31.63 -0.69
N THR A 666 -3.53 30.69 -0.80
CA THR A 666 -3.51 29.46 0.02
C THR A 666 -2.80 29.64 1.35
N GLY A 667 -2.06 30.72 1.54
CA GLY A 667 -1.12 30.90 2.65
C GLY A 667 0.16 30.06 2.50
N THR A 668 0.17 29.09 1.59
CA THR A 668 1.35 28.31 1.20
C THR A 668 1.66 28.56 -0.26
N THR A 669 2.87 28.95 -0.57
CA THR A 669 3.37 29.13 -1.93
C THR A 669 4.22 27.94 -2.32
N LEU A 670 4.37 27.69 -3.61
CA LEU A 670 5.25 26.65 -4.12
C LEU A 670 6.62 27.26 -4.43
N ASP A 671 7.68 26.60 -3.98
CA ASP A 671 9.04 26.91 -4.43
C ASP A 671 9.13 26.62 -5.94
N PRO A 672 9.46 27.63 -6.77
CA PRO A 672 9.58 27.42 -8.22
C PRO A 672 10.70 26.45 -8.62
N ASN A 673 11.66 26.20 -7.74
CA ASN A 673 12.79 25.28 -7.94
C ASN A 673 12.58 23.91 -7.27
N ILE A 674 11.39 23.63 -6.77
CA ILE A 674 11.11 22.35 -6.12
C ILE A 674 11.39 21.19 -7.09
N ALA A 675 12.18 20.23 -6.66
CA ALA A 675 12.53 19.04 -7.43
C ALA A 675 11.69 17.84 -6.99
N LEU A 676 11.45 16.91 -7.90
CA LEU A 676 10.77 15.66 -7.54
C LEU A 676 11.65 14.80 -6.63
N GLY A 677 11.15 14.46 -5.45
CA GLY A 677 11.83 13.58 -4.52
C GLY A 677 12.08 12.19 -5.12
N TYR A 678 13.07 11.49 -4.59
CA TYR A 678 13.44 10.17 -5.09
C TYR A 678 14.00 9.26 -3.99
N THR A 679 14.02 7.96 -4.30
CA THR A 679 14.72 6.94 -3.53
C THR A 679 15.81 6.33 -4.40
N ASP A 680 17.05 6.40 -3.98
CA ASP A 680 18.14 5.60 -4.53
C ASP A 680 18.24 4.28 -3.77
N GLU A 681 18.28 3.18 -4.50
CA GLU A 681 18.33 1.83 -3.93
C GLU A 681 19.59 1.09 -4.36
N ILE A 682 20.15 0.34 -3.43
CA ILE A 682 21.30 -0.57 -3.68
C ILE A 682 20.90 -1.93 -3.10
N ASN A 683 21.09 -2.98 -3.90
CA ASN A 683 20.96 -4.37 -3.46
C ASN A 683 22.23 -5.14 -3.76
N LEU A 684 22.63 -5.99 -2.82
CA LEU A 684 23.65 -7.01 -3.01
C LEU A 684 23.18 -8.29 -2.33
N SER A 685 22.99 -9.37 -3.09
CA SER A 685 22.48 -10.63 -2.52
C SER A 685 23.11 -11.85 -3.19
N VAL A 686 23.12 -12.95 -2.44
CA VAL A 686 23.46 -14.29 -2.92
C VAL A 686 22.26 -15.19 -2.71
N GLU A 687 21.89 -15.92 -3.74
CA GLU A 687 20.83 -16.94 -3.69
C GLU A 687 21.46 -18.30 -3.95
N LEU A 688 21.08 -19.29 -3.12
CA LEU A 688 21.66 -20.63 -3.14
C LEU A 688 20.56 -21.70 -3.06
N GLN A 689 20.59 -22.67 -3.93
CA GLN A 689 19.82 -23.91 -3.77
C GLN A 689 20.55 -24.82 -2.78
N VAL A 690 20.17 -24.78 -1.50
CA VAL A 690 20.84 -25.54 -0.44
C VAL A 690 20.38 -27.00 -0.39
N VAL A 691 19.15 -27.27 -0.79
CA VAL A 691 18.58 -28.60 -1.04
C VAL A 691 17.69 -28.52 -2.27
N GLU A 692 17.30 -29.66 -2.82
CA GLU A 692 16.42 -29.72 -4.00
C GLU A 692 15.14 -28.91 -3.76
N ASP A 693 14.66 -28.17 -4.76
CA ASP A 693 13.48 -27.29 -4.68
C ASP A 693 13.50 -26.29 -3.52
N SER A 694 14.66 -25.75 -3.21
CA SER A 694 14.81 -24.69 -2.23
C SER A 694 15.63 -23.53 -2.76
N ALA A 695 15.42 -22.35 -2.19
CA ALA A 695 16.28 -21.19 -2.35
C ALA A 695 16.52 -20.53 -0.99
N LEU A 696 17.79 -20.26 -0.70
CA LEU A 696 18.22 -19.43 0.41
C LEU A 696 18.79 -18.14 -0.15
N ARG A 697 18.21 -17.00 0.20
CA ARG A 697 18.72 -15.67 -0.12
C ARG A 697 19.34 -15.04 1.12
N ILE A 698 20.53 -14.49 0.99
CA ILE A 698 21.17 -13.61 1.96
C ILE A 698 21.45 -12.31 1.24
N GLY A 699 20.91 -11.20 1.72
CA GLY A 699 20.95 -9.92 1.03
C GLY A 699 21.17 -8.73 1.94
N PHE A 700 21.70 -7.67 1.33
CA PHE A 700 21.80 -6.33 1.88
C PHE A 700 21.05 -5.37 0.96
N VAL A 701 20.17 -4.57 1.54
CA VAL A 701 19.41 -3.52 0.84
C VAL A 701 19.67 -2.19 1.53
N ARG A 702 20.07 -1.19 0.75
CA ARG A 702 20.15 0.21 1.19
C ARG A 702 19.17 1.05 0.39
N LYS A 703 18.37 1.88 1.08
CA LYS A 703 17.50 2.89 0.48
C LYS A 703 17.84 4.27 1.02
N MET A 704 17.98 5.23 0.13
CA MET A 704 18.31 6.61 0.43
C MET A 704 17.20 7.50 -0.15
N VAL A 705 16.32 7.99 0.70
CA VAL A 705 15.25 8.92 0.32
C VAL A 705 15.80 10.34 0.35
N ARG A 706 15.61 11.09 -0.73
CA ARG A 706 16.17 12.43 -0.94
C ARG A 706 15.14 13.38 -1.55
N ASP A 707 15.34 14.65 -1.35
CA ASP A 707 14.51 15.73 -1.89
C ASP A 707 13.03 15.62 -1.46
N SER A 708 12.77 15.09 -0.26
CA SER A 708 11.44 14.98 0.30
C SER A 708 10.80 16.36 0.47
N PHE A 709 9.47 16.43 0.26
CA PHE A 709 8.74 17.68 0.35
C PHE A 709 8.46 18.09 1.80
N GLY A 710 8.43 19.39 2.06
CA GLY A 710 8.01 19.96 3.34
C GLY A 710 7.41 21.36 3.18
N GLY A 711 6.37 21.65 3.94
CA GLY A 711 5.76 22.97 4.00
C GLY A 711 6.46 23.88 5.01
N VAL A 712 7.58 24.48 4.65
CA VAL A 712 8.42 25.28 5.55
C VAL A 712 7.82 26.65 5.81
N ASN A 713 7.63 27.02 7.06
CA ASN A 713 7.26 28.39 7.44
C ASN A 713 8.53 29.22 7.71
N TYR A 714 9.04 29.88 6.69
CA TYR A 714 10.27 30.66 6.78
C TYR A 714 10.19 31.86 7.73
N ALA A 715 8.99 32.41 7.98
CA ALA A 715 8.81 33.46 8.97
C ALA A 715 9.09 32.98 10.40
N ARG A 716 8.96 31.68 10.66
CA ARG A 716 9.27 31.03 11.94
C ARG A 716 10.67 30.41 11.95
N GLU A 717 10.99 29.61 10.95
CA GLU A 717 12.27 28.89 10.85
C GLU A 717 13.48 29.84 10.92
N GLY A 718 13.43 30.95 10.22
CA GLY A 718 14.49 31.97 10.23
C GLY A 718 14.55 32.83 11.49
N ASN A 719 13.54 32.76 12.36
CA ASN A 719 13.38 33.64 13.52
C ASN A 719 13.35 32.91 14.86
N LEU A 720 13.82 31.67 14.95
CA LEU A 720 13.95 30.93 16.22
C LEU A 720 15.14 31.41 17.01
N THR A 721 15.09 32.65 17.50
CA THR A 721 16.21 33.37 18.16
C THR A 721 16.09 33.43 19.67
N GLU A 722 14.87 33.37 20.20
CA GLU A 722 14.62 33.49 21.63
C GLU A 722 14.71 32.13 22.31
N ASN A 723 15.38 32.04 23.44
CA ASN A 723 15.50 30.83 24.25
C ASN A 723 14.56 30.91 25.45
N PHE A 724 13.89 29.83 25.74
CA PHE A 724 13.06 29.67 26.93
C PHE A 724 13.08 28.21 27.40
N THR A 725 12.58 28.00 28.59
CA THR A 725 12.47 26.67 29.19
C THR A 725 11.03 26.40 29.58
N VAL A 726 10.63 25.14 29.44
CA VAL A 726 9.35 24.66 29.96
C VAL A 726 9.60 23.51 30.93
N VAL A 727 8.68 23.34 31.87
CA VAL A 727 8.67 22.19 32.77
C VAL A 727 7.72 21.17 32.17
N ASP A 728 8.27 20.00 31.82
CA ASP A 728 7.47 18.82 31.48
C ASP A 728 6.97 18.19 32.79
N HIS A 729 5.68 18.11 32.96
CA HIS A 729 5.01 17.60 34.15
C HIS A 729 5.12 16.08 34.32
N GLY A 730 6.03 15.44 33.61
CA GLY A 730 6.27 14.00 33.72
C GLY A 730 5.09 13.12 33.27
N VAL A 731 5.04 11.94 33.85
CA VAL A 731 4.01 10.93 33.52
C VAL A 731 2.74 11.10 34.36
N ASP A 732 2.83 11.77 35.52
CA ASP A 732 1.67 11.99 36.40
C ASP A 732 0.87 13.25 36.05
N GLY A 733 1.46 14.15 35.24
CA GLY A 733 0.85 15.40 34.81
C GLY A 733 0.78 16.47 35.92
N VAL A 734 1.54 16.28 37.02
CA VAL A 734 1.53 17.19 38.18
C VAL A 734 2.88 17.89 38.30
N THR A 735 2.87 19.23 38.29
CA THR A 735 4.08 20.01 38.46
C THR A 735 4.61 19.93 39.88
N GLY A 736 5.93 19.79 40.05
CA GLY A 736 6.62 19.73 41.33
C GLY A 736 6.87 18.33 41.86
N THR A 737 6.71 17.33 41.01
CA THR A 737 6.95 15.91 41.32
C THR A 737 8.35 15.46 40.86
N ALA A 738 8.72 14.23 41.20
CA ALA A 738 10.08 13.71 40.95
C ALA A 738 10.34 13.36 39.46
N ASP A 739 9.31 13.21 38.65
CA ASP A 739 9.36 12.88 37.23
C ASP A 739 9.28 14.12 36.35
N ASP A 740 9.19 15.33 36.92
CA ASP A 740 9.29 16.56 36.15
C ASP A 740 10.64 16.69 35.43
N GLY A 741 10.60 17.17 34.20
CA GLY A 741 11.77 17.48 33.40
C GLY A 741 11.81 18.95 32.99
N VAL A 742 13.01 19.47 32.71
CA VAL A 742 13.18 20.79 32.08
C VAL A 742 13.60 20.61 30.65
N ILE A 743 12.84 21.19 29.71
CA ILE A 743 13.14 21.15 28.27
C ILE A 743 13.57 22.55 27.82
N ASN A 744 14.73 22.63 27.17
CA ASN A 744 15.25 23.87 26.61
C ASN A 744 14.78 24.05 25.17
N LEU A 745 14.07 25.13 24.91
CA LEU A 745 13.39 25.38 23.65
C LEU A 745 13.82 26.72 23.02
N ARG A 746 13.50 26.87 21.72
CA ARG A 746 13.62 28.13 21.00
C ARG A 746 12.24 28.57 20.55
N THR A 747 12.01 29.89 20.59
CA THR A 747 10.80 30.49 20.03
C THR A 747 11.14 31.70 19.15
N ILE A 748 10.15 32.27 18.52
CA ILE A 748 10.25 33.51 17.71
C ILE A 748 10.12 34.75 18.60
N PRO A 749 10.76 35.87 18.24
CA PRO A 749 10.58 37.12 18.95
C PRO A 749 9.16 37.68 18.76
N GLU A 750 8.71 38.54 19.67
CA GLU A 750 7.38 39.17 19.62
C GLU A 750 7.09 39.88 18.28
N SER A 751 8.12 40.44 17.68
CA SER A 751 8.01 41.10 16.35
C SER A 751 7.66 40.15 15.21
N ALA A 752 7.79 38.86 15.41
CA ALA A 752 7.47 37.80 14.43
C ALA A 752 6.14 37.08 14.71
N TYR A 753 5.40 37.49 15.78
CA TYR A 753 4.09 36.90 16.08
C TYR A 753 3.11 37.13 14.94
N GLY A 754 2.35 36.10 14.61
CA GLY A 754 1.36 36.11 13.53
C GLY A 754 1.94 36.18 12.11
N LEU A 755 3.26 36.32 11.93
CA LEU A 755 3.88 36.20 10.62
C LEU A 755 3.85 34.78 10.12
N THR A 756 3.46 34.62 8.86
CA THR A 756 3.48 33.31 8.19
C THR A 756 4.04 33.50 6.78
N SER A 757 4.98 32.65 6.40
CA SER A 757 5.55 32.56 5.06
C SER A 757 5.77 31.06 4.77
N SER A 758 4.66 30.38 4.50
CA SER A 758 4.71 28.94 4.24
C SER A 758 5.04 28.70 2.77
N VAL A 759 6.08 27.90 2.53
CA VAL A 759 6.54 27.52 1.19
C VAL A 759 6.65 26.01 1.15
N LEU A 760 6.01 25.39 0.17
CA LEU A 760 6.24 23.98 -0.14
C LEU A 760 7.54 23.87 -0.95
N THR A 761 8.51 23.17 -0.41
CA THR A 761 9.87 23.04 -0.97
C THR A 761 10.45 21.66 -0.66
N ASN A 762 11.62 21.35 -1.19
CA ASN A 762 12.40 20.20 -0.74
C ASN A 762 13.00 20.52 0.65
N TYR A 763 12.78 19.60 1.60
CA TYR A 763 13.21 19.79 2.99
C TYR A 763 14.26 18.75 3.37
N PRO A 764 15.56 19.10 3.35
CA PRO A 764 16.65 18.14 3.53
C PRO A 764 16.61 17.35 4.86
N ARG A 765 15.98 17.90 5.91
CA ARG A 765 15.82 17.17 7.19
C ARG A 765 14.83 16.02 7.11
N SER A 766 13.97 16.00 6.07
CA SER A 766 13.06 14.88 5.78
C SER A 766 13.74 13.75 5.02
N ASP A 767 14.99 13.91 4.60
CA ASP A 767 15.77 12.85 3.98
C ASP A 767 15.97 11.68 4.93
N GLN A 768 16.01 10.47 4.37
CA GLN A 768 16.13 9.24 5.15
C GLN A 768 17.19 8.32 4.57
N ASP A 769 17.87 7.60 5.45
CA ASP A 769 18.73 6.48 5.11
C ASP A 769 18.22 5.22 5.81
N TYR A 770 18.13 4.14 5.08
CA TYR A 770 17.73 2.84 5.60
C TYR A 770 18.69 1.75 5.09
N ASP A 771 19.26 0.99 6.00
CA ASP A 771 20.12 -0.16 5.73
C ASP A 771 19.46 -1.41 6.30
N ASN A 772 19.42 -2.49 5.52
CA ASN A 772 18.79 -3.75 5.92
C ASN A 772 19.65 -4.95 5.52
N VAL A 773 19.72 -5.93 6.40
CA VAL A 773 20.24 -7.27 6.11
C VAL A 773 19.08 -8.24 6.19
N GLU A 774 18.92 -9.07 5.16
CA GLU A 774 17.85 -10.04 5.04
C GLU A 774 18.40 -11.46 4.84
N VAL A 775 17.75 -12.44 5.46
CA VAL A 775 17.91 -13.87 5.17
C VAL A 775 16.52 -14.41 4.85
N ALA A 776 16.30 -14.93 3.66
CA ALA A 776 15.03 -15.52 3.25
C ALA A 776 15.25 -16.95 2.72
N PHE A 777 14.37 -17.84 3.10
CA PHE A 777 14.38 -19.24 2.70
C PHE A 777 13.02 -19.65 2.17
N GLN A 778 13.00 -20.37 1.06
CA GLN A 778 11.81 -21.02 0.52
C GLN A 778 12.11 -22.44 0.12
N LYS A 779 11.10 -23.32 0.30
CA LYS A 779 11.16 -24.72 -0.14
C LYS A 779 9.77 -25.20 -0.56
N ARG A 780 9.73 -25.92 -1.67
CA ARG A 780 8.55 -26.69 -2.12
C ARG A 780 8.80 -28.18 -1.93
N PHE A 781 7.75 -28.94 -1.72
CA PHE A 781 7.81 -30.38 -1.60
C PHE A 781 6.99 -30.99 -2.74
N ARG A 782 7.67 -31.53 -3.73
CA ARG A 782 7.09 -32.05 -4.97
C ARG A 782 5.99 -33.08 -4.74
N GLY A 783 5.00 -33.11 -5.61
CA GLY A 783 3.87 -34.02 -5.55
C GLY A 783 2.98 -33.88 -4.31
N THR A 784 3.21 -32.79 -3.54
CA THR A 784 2.42 -32.47 -2.35
C THR A 784 2.04 -30.99 -2.35
N ARG A 785 1.08 -30.62 -1.50
CA ARG A 785 0.73 -29.21 -1.24
C ARG A 785 1.63 -28.55 -0.18
N ALA A 786 2.73 -29.22 0.18
CA ALA A 786 3.59 -28.74 1.24
C ALA A 786 4.59 -27.72 0.71
N PHE A 787 4.77 -26.64 1.47
CA PHE A 787 5.78 -25.62 1.22
C PHE A 787 6.17 -24.93 2.52
N VAL A 788 7.32 -24.25 2.50
CA VAL A 788 7.82 -23.40 3.59
C VAL A 788 8.37 -22.12 2.99
N LEU A 789 8.00 -21.01 3.56
CA LEU A 789 8.60 -19.69 3.39
C LEU A 789 9.06 -19.21 4.76
N ALA A 790 10.28 -18.69 4.87
CA ALA A 790 10.77 -18.11 6.11
C ALA A 790 11.69 -16.93 5.79
N GLY A 791 11.70 -15.90 6.62
CA GLY A 791 12.56 -14.75 6.46
C GLY A 791 12.90 -14.10 7.80
N PHE A 792 14.08 -13.55 7.86
CA PHE A 792 14.54 -12.70 8.96
C PHE A 792 15.15 -11.44 8.35
N ASP A 793 14.79 -10.28 8.88
CA ASP A 793 15.35 -9.00 8.50
C ASP A 793 15.78 -8.20 9.73
N TYR A 794 16.85 -7.44 9.56
CA TYR A 794 17.33 -6.45 10.53
C TYR A 794 17.66 -5.15 9.79
N GLY A 795 17.00 -4.05 10.20
CA GLY A 795 17.14 -2.75 9.57
C GLY A 795 17.53 -1.65 10.56
N THR A 796 18.31 -0.69 10.07
CA THR A 796 18.60 0.56 10.76
C THR A 796 18.11 1.72 9.92
N ARG A 797 17.52 2.73 10.54
CA ARG A 797 16.93 3.90 9.86
C ARG A 797 17.37 5.17 10.54
N ARG A 798 17.83 6.13 9.74
CA ARG A 798 18.07 7.50 10.14
C ARG A 798 17.06 8.41 9.45
N TYR A 799 16.25 9.12 10.20
CA TYR A 799 15.11 9.88 9.67
C TYR A 799 14.63 10.94 10.66
N MET A 800 13.72 11.81 10.23
CA MET A 800 12.96 12.71 11.09
C MET A 800 11.70 12.00 11.57
N PRO A 801 11.61 11.55 12.84
CA PRO A 801 10.42 10.89 13.36
C PRO A 801 9.25 11.86 13.46
N SER A 802 8.04 11.38 13.23
CA SER A 802 6.83 12.16 13.45
C SER A 802 6.60 12.41 14.95
N ASN A 803 6.24 13.62 15.32
CA ASN A 803 5.78 13.97 16.68
C ASN A 803 4.27 13.75 16.87
N GLY A 804 3.67 12.88 16.05
CA GLY A 804 2.27 12.46 16.18
C GLY A 804 1.99 11.69 17.46
N ASN A 805 0.71 11.34 17.70
CA ASN A 805 0.29 10.61 18.90
C ASN A 805 0.54 9.10 18.82
N SER A 806 1.24 8.64 17.80
CA SER A 806 1.45 7.21 17.54
C SER A 806 2.87 6.79 17.84
N THR A 807 3.04 5.61 18.41
CA THR A 807 4.36 4.95 18.53
C THR A 807 4.86 4.42 17.19
N SER A 808 4.03 4.39 16.15
CA SER A 808 4.42 3.89 14.83
C SER A 808 5.08 4.98 13.98
N PRO A 809 6.29 4.77 13.43
CA PRO A 809 6.92 5.68 12.50
C PRO A 809 6.29 5.65 11.09
N LEU A 810 5.34 4.75 10.82
CA LEU A 810 4.69 4.62 9.51
C LEU A 810 3.80 5.82 9.15
N SER A 811 3.46 6.65 10.11
CA SER A 811 2.80 7.93 9.88
C SER A 811 3.72 8.99 9.23
N ALA A 812 5.03 8.77 9.23
CA ALA A 812 6.00 9.61 8.54
C ALA A 812 6.11 9.18 7.07
N SER A 813 5.23 9.70 6.22
CA SER A 813 5.37 9.55 4.77
C SER A 813 6.57 10.37 4.26
N PRO A 814 7.40 9.85 3.34
CA PRO A 814 8.43 10.67 2.67
C PRO A 814 7.83 11.77 1.79
N LEU A 815 6.56 11.69 1.43
CA LEU A 815 5.75 12.80 0.92
C LEU A 815 5.17 13.64 2.06
N GLY A 816 5.48 13.28 3.31
CA GLY A 816 4.88 13.91 4.47
C GLY A 816 5.24 15.38 4.50
N TRP A 817 4.24 16.19 4.53
CA TRP A 817 4.21 17.61 4.90
C TRP A 817 4.73 17.82 6.33
N ALA A 818 5.45 16.85 6.88
CA ALA A 818 6.02 16.88 8.22
C ALA A 818 7.16 17.90 8.24
N TYR A 819 6.77 19.14 8.40
CA TYR A 819 7.68 20.19 8.78
C TYR A 819 7.65 20.30 10.31
N GLU A 820 8.72 19.84 10.93
CA GLU A 820 8.98 20.03 12.34
C GLU A 820 9.91 21.21 12.50
N LEU A 821 9.45 22.22 13.25
CA LEU A 821 10.33 23.31 13.66
C LEU A 821 11.43 22.75 14.56
N ASP A 822 12.68 23.11 14.27
CA ASP A 822 13.83 22.73 15.11
C ASP A 822 13.87 23.57 16.39
N VAL A 823 12.83 23.44 17.18
CA VAL A 823 12.62 24.21 18.40
C VAL A 823 13.29 23.59 19.64
N ASN A 824 13.56 22.29 19.60
CA ASN A 824 14.14 21.56 20.73
C ASN A 824 15.66 21.64 20.68
N ARG A 825 16.27 22.12 21.80
CA ARG A 825 17.73 22.26 21.91
C ARG A 825 18.39 21.02 22.50
N ASP A 826 17.63 20.16 23.17
CA ASP A 826 18.15 19.02 23.89
C ASP A 826 18.09 17.73 23.05
N THR A 827 17.11 17.64 22.17
CA THR A 827 16.88 16.46 21.32
C THR A 827 16.96 16.81 19.84
N PRO A 828 17.83 16.15 19.06
CA PRO A 828 17.95 16.43 17.63
C PRO A 828 16.67 16.02 16.89
N ILE A 829 16.33 16.76 15.85
CA ILE A 829 15.16 16.52 15.03
C ILE A 829 15.31 15.27 14.14
N VAL A 830 16.54 14.94 13.73
CA VAL A 830 16.86 13.71 12.97
C VAL A 830 17.43 12.68 13.94
N GLN A 831 16.84 11.50 13.97
CA GLN A 831 17.12 10.45 14.95
C GLN A 831 17.29 9.08 14.29
N ASP A 832 17.90 8.18 15.04
CA ASP A 832 18.16 6.81 14.58
C ASP A 832 17.14 5.83 15.19
N SER A 833 16.78 4.79 14.44
CA SER A 833 15.95 3.69 14.94
C SER A 833 16.40 2.36 14.34
N THR A 834 16.06 1.28 15.01
CA THR A 834 16.34 -0.08 14.56
C THR A 834 15.09 -0.92 14.59
N THR A 835 15.02 -1.87 13.66
CA THR A 835 13.91 -2.82 13.58
C THR A 835 14.41 -4.19 13.19
N TRP A 836 13.73 -5.24 13.63
CA TRP A 836 13.97 -6.59 13.15
C TRP A 836 12.65 -7.34 13.06
N GLY A 837 12.60 -8.33 12.17
CA GLY A 837 11.43 -9.17 11.97
C GLY A 837 11.81 -10.60 11.62
N PHE A 838 11.04 -11.55 12.13
CA PHE A 838 11.04 -12.94 11.70
C PHE A 838 9.66 -13.29 11.19
N LYS A 839 9.60 -13.92 10.01
CA LYS A 839 8.36 -14.35 9.37
C LYS A 839 8.52 -15.78 8.87
N ALA A 840 7.47 -16.59 9.06
CA ALA A 840 7.42 -17.93 8.50
C ALA A 840 5.99 -18.26 8.10
N ALA A 841 5.82 -18.82 6.91
CA ALA A 841 4.55 -19.33 6.41
C ALA A 841 4.78 -20.71 5.78
N GLY A 842 3.82 -21.60 5.89
CA GLY A 842 3.95 -22.90 5.27
C GLY A 842 2.70 -23.76 5.44
N HIS A 843 2.68 -24.83 4.67
CA HIS A 843 1.66 -25.86 4.77
C HIS A 843 2.31 -27.24 4.64
N PHE A 844 1.85 -28.17 5.45
CA PHE A 844 2.31 -29.56 5.45
C PHE A 844 1.13 -30.51 5.36
N VAL A 845 1.31 -31.63 4.69
CA VAL A 845 0.29 -32.69 4.60
C VAL A 845 0.72 -33.84 5.48
N LEU A 846 -0.05 -34.09 6.51
CA LEU A 846 0.11 -35.18 7.46
C LEU A 846 -0.63 -36.47 6.98
N PRO A 847 -0.40 -37.64 7.58
CA PRO A 847 -1.19 -38.82 7.27
C PRO A 847 -2.70 -38.58 7.40
N MET A 848 -3.52 -39.30 6.61
CA MET A 848 -4.99 -39.17 6.52
C MET A 848 -5.47 -37.87 5.90
N ASP A 849 -4.68 -37.22 5.01
CA ASP A 849 -5.00 -35.96 4.35
C ASP A 849 -5.32 -34.81 5.33
N ILE A 850 -4.65 -34.81 6.48
CA ILE A 850 -4.72 -33.70 7.42
C ILE A 850 -3.69 -32.65 6.99
N GLY A 851 -4.14 -31.43 6.66
CA GLY A 851 -3.28 -30.30 6.42
C GLY A 851 -2.94 -29.59 7.72
N LEU A 852 -1.69 -29.14 7.84
CA LEU A 852 -1.20 -28.26 8.89
C LEU A 852 -0.65 -27.00 8.25
N GLY A 853 -1.39 -25.89 8.34
CA GLY A 853 -0.95 -24.57 7.92
C GLY A 853 -0.32 -23.80 9.09
N LEU A 854 0.72 -23.03 8.80
CA LEU A 854 1.42 -22.16 9.75
C LEU A 854 1.60 -20.76 9.14
N ASN A 855 1.36 -19.73 9.96
CA ASN A 855 1.80 -18.37 9.68
C ASN A 855 2.30 -17.76 10.99
N ALA A 856 3.59 -17.47 11.05
CA ALA A 856 4.24 -16.91 12.23
C ALA A 856 4.94 -15.61 11.86
N GLN A 857 4.74 -14.59 12.68
CA GLN A 857 5.39 -13.29 12.58
C GLN A 857 5.84 -12.87 13.98
N ILE A 858 7.11 -12.52 14.10
CA ILE A 858 7.66 -11.97 15.34
C ILE A 858 8.40 -10.71 14.93
N ASN A 859 7.85 -9.56 15.28
CA ASN A 859 8.43 -8.27 14.90
C ASN A 859 8.84 -7.49 16.15
N SER A 860 9.99 -6.82 16.07
CA SER A 860 10.38 -5.88 17.10
C SER A 860 9.33 -4.79 17.25
N GLY A 861 9.18 -4.23 18.43
CA GLY A 861 8.47 -2.97 18.58
C GLY A 861 9.18 -1.81 17.88
N TRP A 862 8.55 -0.65 17.91
CA TRP A 862 9.05 0.62 17.36
C TRP A 862 9.83 1.38 18.43
N ASN A 863 10.88 2.07 18.00
CA ASN A 863 11.53 3.08 18.85
C ASN A 863 10.57 4.26 19.03
N TYR A 864 10.49 4.82 20.24
CA TYR A 864 9.65 5.97 20.55
C TYR A 864 10.24 6.82 21.66
N ALA A 865 9.79 8.06 21.76
CA ALA A 865 10.07 8.92 22.90
C ALA A 865 8.78 9.49 23.49
N ARG A 866 8.83 9.88 24.74
CA ARG A 866 7.76 10.64 25.37
C ARG A 866 7.71 12.04 24.72
N LEU A 867 6.50 12.53 24.50
CA LEU A 867 6.21 13.84 23.89
C LEU A 867 5.59 14.76 24.93
N PHE A 868 5.98 16.02 24.89
CA PHE A 868 5.41 17.07 25.73
C PHE A 868 4.74 18.14 24.85
N ASN A 869 3.53 18.56 25.22
CA ASN A 869 2.82 19.67 24.59
C ASN A 869 3.28 20.99 25.19
N ALA A 870 4.29 21.60 24.60
CA ALA A 870 4.83 22.86 25.07
C ALA A 870 4.05 24.06 24.51
N SER A 871 3.70 25.02 25.34
CA SER A 871 3.13 26.32 24.92
C SER A 871 4.25 27.26 24.52
N PHE A 872 4.24 27.68 23.26
CA PHE A 872 5.25 28.57 22.68
C PHE A 872 4.69 29.99 22.54
N PRO A 873 5.36 30.98 23.07
CA PRO A 873 4.96 32.38 22.85
C PRO A 873 4.83 32.68 21.34
N GLY A 874 3.64 33.13 20.90
CA GLY A 874 3.37 33.52 19.51
C GLY A 874 3.27 32.37 18.48
N MET A 875 3.46 31.10 18.90
CA MET A 875 3.40 29.96 17.99
C MET A 875 2.33 28.92 18.40
N GLY A 876 1.70 29.08 19.59
CA GLY A 876 0.74 28.13 20.11
C GLY A 876 1.39 26.91 20.73
N ARG A 877 0.66 25.80 20.80
CA ARG A 877 1.15 24.54 21.34
C ARG A 877 1.85 23.72 20.27
N LEU A 878 3.08 23.31 20.56
CA LEU A 878 3.86 22.38 19.72
C LEU A 878 4.28 21.18 20.57
N ARG A 879 4.29 20.02 19.92
CA ARG A 879 4.80 18.79 20.56
C ARG A 879 6.30 18.72 20.38
N VAL A 880 6.98 18.43 21.47
CA VAL A 880 8.43 18.28 21.49
C VAL A 880 8.83 16.94 22.12
N PHE A 881 9.88 16.34 21.59
CA PHE A 881 10.46 15.14 22.20
C PHE A 881 11.12 15.50 23.53
N THR A 882 10.86 14.71 24.58
CA THR A 882 11.53 14.87 25.87
C THR A 882 12.87 14.14 25.90
N GLU A 883 13.12 13.24 24.99
CA GLU A 883 14.29 12.39 24.86
C GLU A 883 14.45 11.85 23.44
N ALA A 884 15.57 11.21 23.14
CA ALA A 884 15.76 10.54 21.85
C ALA A 884 14.90 9.27 21.74
N ILE A 885 14.35 9.00 20.54
CA ILE A 885 13.48 7.82 20.32
C ILE A 885 14.20 6.49 20.52
N GLU A 886 15.52 6.45 20.33
CA GLU A 886 16.33 5.24 20.52
C GLU A 886 16.33 4.71 21.95
N ASN A 887 15.99 5.56 22.93
CA ASN A 887 16.01 5.21 24.36
C ASN A 887 14.89 4.24 24.74
N ASN A 888 13.78 4.23 24.01
CA ASN A 888 12.63 3.39 24.32
C ASN A 888 12.20 2.55 23.11
N ARG A 889 11.56 1.43 23.42
CA ARG A 889 10.99 0.53 22.41
C ARG A 889 9.67 -0.04 22.90
N SER A 890 8.66 -0.04 22.03
CA SER A 890 7.38 -0.70 22.29
C SER A 890 7.54 -2.23 22.28
N ASP A 891 6.47 -2.95 22.59
CA ASP A 891 6.51 -4.40 22.73
C ASP A 891 6.93 -5.11 21.44
N THR A 892 7.67 -6.21 21.58
CA THR A 892 7.82 -7.20 20.52
C THR A 892 6.47 -7.88 20.27
N VAL A 893 6.07 -8.01 19.01
CA VAL A 893 4.77 -8.52 18.62
C VAL A 893 4.91 -9.95 18.07
N PRO A 894 4.66 -11.00 18.86
CA PRO A 894 4.58 -12.36 18.38
C PRO A 894 3.16 -12.69 17.95
N LEU A 895 2.96 -12.99 16.67
CA LEU A 895 1.69 -13.47 16.12
C LEU A 895 1.94 -14.82 15.44
N VAL A 896 1.34 -15.88 15.97
CA VAL A 896 1.42 -17.23 15.42
C VAL A 896 0.01 -17.74 15.16
N ASN A 897 -0.25 -18.14 13.93
CA ASN A 897 -1.53 -18.68 13.47
C ASN A 897 -1.33 -20.11 12.96
N ILE A 898 -2.27 -21.00 13.28
CA ILE A 898 -2.22 -22.40 12.90
C ILE A 898 -3.57 -22.77 12.25
N ARG A 899 -3.51 -23.46 11.13
CA ARG A 899 -4.65 -24.11 10.48
C ARG A 899 -4.53 -25.62 10.60
N LEU A 900 -5.61 -26.26 10.95
CA LEU A 900 -5.82 -27.68 10.75
C LEU A 900 -6.93 -27.87 9.73
N ASP A 901 -6.64 -28.52 8.63
CA ASP A 901 -7.66 -28.82 7.62
C ASP A 901 -7.72 -30.31 7.29
N ARG A 902 -8.87 -30.74 6.80
CA ARG A 902 -9.04 -32.11 6.29
C ARG A 902 -9.84 -32.10 5.00
N ARG A 903 -9.31 -32.76 3.99
CA ARG A 903 -9.95 -32.90 2.68
C ARG A 903 -10.72 -34.18 2.59
N PHE A 904 -11.88 -34.10 1.93
CA PHE A 904 -12.75 -35.25 1.64
C PHE A 904 -13.01 -35.24 0.12
N ASN A 905 -12.45 -36.22 -0.57
CA ASN A 905 -12.69 -36.36 -2.01
C ASN A 905 -14.10 -36.87 -2.24
N LEU A 906 -14.91 -36.11 -2.97
CA LEU A 906 -16.27 -36.45 -3.36
C LEU A 906 -16.31 -36.79 -4.86
N PRO A 907 -17.37 -37.42 -5.38
CA PRO A 907 -17.46 -37.82 -6.81
C PRO A 907 -17.31 -36.64 -7.80
N HIS A 908 -17.64 -35.41 -7.38
CA HIS A 908 -17.63 -34.20 -8.23
C HIS A 908 -16.87 -33.04 -7.61
N GLY A 909 -15.87 -33.31 -6.77
CA GLY A 909 -15.06 -32.25 -6.20
C GLY A 909 -14.46 -32.60 -4.84
N VAL A 910 -13.89 -31.61 -4.18
CA VAL A 910 -13.22 -31.78 -2.90
C VAL A 910 -13.88 -30.88 -1.85
N PHE A 911 -14.33 -31.48 -0.77
CA PHE A 911 -14.79 -30.74 0.42
C PHE A 911 -13.66 -30.65 1.44
N THR A 912 -13.40 -29.45 1.94
CA THR A 912 -12.40 -29.18 2.96
C THR A 912 -13.04 -28.58 4.21
N LEU A 913 -12.82 -29.19 5.35
CA LEU A 913 -13.14 -28.63 6.67
C LEU A 913 -11.88 -28.00 7.25
N MET A 914 -11.96 -26.76 7.72
CA MET A 914 -10.83 -25.98 8.23
C MET A 914 -11.12 -25.48 9.63
N GLY A 915 -10.13 -25.55 10.52
CA GLY A 915 -10.13 -24.88 11.81
C GLY A 915 -8.89 -24.01 11.91
N ASP A 916 -9.09 -22.70 11.95
CA ASP A 916 -8.03 -21.71 12.06
C ASP A 916 -7.93 -21.20 13.48
N PHE A 917 -6.73 -21.24 14.04
CA PHE A 917 -6.39 -20.72 15.35
C PHE A 917 -5.46 -19.54 15.14
N TYR A 918 -5.98 -18.33 15.30
CA TYR A 918 -5.21 -17.09 15.20
C TYR A 918 -4.69 -16.67 16.58
N ASN A 919 -3.48 -16.10 16.61
CA ASN A 919 -2.80 -15.71 17.85
C ASN A 919 -2.81 -16.85 18.89
N VAL A 920 -2.30 -18.03 18.53
CA VAL A 920 -2.32 -19.21 19.43
C VAL A 920 -1.54 -19.01 20.72
N MET A 921 -0.62 -18.04 20.75
CA MET A 921 0.11 -17.65 21.96
C MET A 921 -0.76 -16.80 22.90
N ASN A 922 -1.92 -16.35 22.43
CA ASN A 922 -2.81 -15.40 23.11
C ASN A 922 -2.07 -14.14 23.62
N SER A 923 -1.10 -13.67 22.81
CA SER A 923 -0.32 -12.47 23.12
C SER A 923 -1.21 -11.24 23.19
N ASN A 924 -0.95 -10.35 24.15
CA ASN A 924 -1.55 -9.04 24.31
C ASN A 924 -0.56 -7.91 24.08
N ALA A 925 0.48 -8.16 23.24
CA ALA A 925 1.51 -7.18 22.95
C ALA A 925 0.89 -5.83 22.58
N VAL A 926 1.39 -4.77 23.19
CA VAL A 926 0.88 -3.41 23.02
C VAL A 926 1.43 -2.83 21.71
N LEU A 927 0.53 -2.52 20.79
CA LEU A 927 0.86 -2.01 19.44
C LEU A 927 0.94 -0.49 19.44
N ASN A 928 0.03 0.17 20.18
CA ASN A 928 -0.05 1.62 20.26
C ASN A 928 -0.57 2.07 21.63
N PHE A 929 0.04 3.11 22.16
CA PHE A 929 -0.32 3.70 23.45
C PHE A 929 -0.03 5.20 23.47
N GLN A 930 -0.59 5.92 24.42
CA GLN A 930 -0.39 7.35 24.58
C GLN A 930 1.04 7.67 25.00
N VAL A 931 1.76 8.41 24.15
CA VAL A 931 3.16 8.83 24.42
C VAL A 931 3.31 10.24 24.96
N ARG A 932 2.20 10.98 25.12
CA ARG A 932 2.25 12.35 25.66
C ARG A 932 2.39 12.34 27.18
N SER A 933 3.22 13.25 27.70
CA SER A 933 3.29 13.55 29.13
C SER A 933 1.92 13.88 29.70
N GLY A 934 1.69 13.53 30.96
CA GLY A 934 0.47 13.78 31.70
C GLY A 934 -0.24 12.49 32.11
N SER A 935 -1.35 12.61 32.84
CA SER A 935 -2.09 11.50 33.46
C SER A 935 -2.60 10.42 32.47
N ALA A 936 -2.64 10.71 31.19
CA ALA A 936 -2.98 9.74 30.15
C ALA A 936 -1.76 9.01 29.56
N TYR A 937 -0.53 9.34 30.00
CA TYR A 937 0.68 8.66 29.53
C TYR A 937 0.58 7.15 29.73
N ASP A 938 1.07 6.40 28.75
CA ASP A 938 1.10 4.93 28.74
C ASP A 938 -0.29 4.25 28.68
N THR A 939 -1.38 5.02 28.52
CA THR A 939 -2.70 4.42 28.30
C THR A 939 -2.74 3.68 26.96
N ILE A 940 -3.13 2.41 26.98
CA ILE A 940 -3.16 1.57 25.78
C ILE A 940 -4.28 2.03 24.84
N ILE A 941 -3.89 2.36 23.60
CA ILE A 941 -4.81 2.67 22.49
C ILE A 941 -5.16 1.38 21.74
N GLN A 942 -4.15 0.54 21.49
CA GLN A 942 -4.31 -0.70 20.75
C GLN A 942 -3.34 -1.77 21.25
N ALA A 943 -3.83 -2.97 21.47
CA ALA A 943 -3.02 -4.17 21.71
C ALA A 943 -3.42 -5.27 20.71
N LEU A 944 -2.60 -6.30 20.58
CA LEU A 944 -2.88 -7.44 19.72
C LEU A 944 -4.18 -8.11 20.18
N ASP A 945 -5.04 -8.41 19.21
CA ASP A 945 -6.35 -9.02 19.48
C ASP A 945 -6.20 -10.45 20.02
N PRO A 946 -7.14 -10.93 20.85
CA PRO A 946 -7.02 -12.20 21.56
C PRO A 946 -7.03 -13.42 20.62
N MET A 947 -6.58 -14.56 21.15
CA MET A 947 -6.66 -15.83 20.44
C MET A 947 -8.09 -16.09 19.98
N THR A 948 -8.20 -16.38 18.69
CA THR A 948 -9.47 -16.57 17.99
C THR A 948 -9.48 -17.90 17.26
N PHE A 949 -10.55 -18.68 17.41
CA PHE A 949 -10.84 -19.85 16.59
C PHE A 949 -11.86 -19.50 15.52
N MET A 950 -11.56 -19.83 14.25
CA MET A 950 -12.46 -19.63 13.11
C MET A 950 -12.73 -20.97 12.43
N LEU A 951 -14.01 -21.26 12.18
CA LEU A 951 -14.43 -22.43 11.42
C LEU A 951 -14.56 -22.05 9.94
N GLY A 952 -13.94 -22.85 9.07
CA GLY A 952 -13.99 -22.71 7.62
C GLY A 952 -14.51 -23.97 6.92
N LEU A 953 -15.31 -23.77 5.88
CA LEU A 953 -15.80 -24.81 4.97
C LEU A 953 -15.49 -24.38 3.56
N ARG A 954 -14.91 -25.29 2.74
CA ARG A 954 -14.63 -25.04 1.32
C ARG A 954 -15.03 -26.25 0.48
N TYR A 955 -15.68 -25.95 -0.64
CA TYR A 955 -15.97 -26.95 -1.67
C TYR A 955 -15.41 -26.47 -3.00
N GLU A 956 -14.58 -27.31 -3.62
CA GLU A 956 -13.92 -27.07 -4.92
C GLU A 956 -14.39 -28.17 -5.90
N TYR A 957 -14.81 -27.79 -7.10
CA TYR A 957 -15.27 -28.71 -8.15
C TYR A 957 -14.60 -28.44 -9.49
#